data_bd5c2d94b86b806b8278e5395ee8bbf3
#
_entry.id   bd5c2d94b86b806b8278e5395ee8bbf3
#
_cell.length_a   1.000
_cell.length_b   1.000
_cell.length_c   1.000
_cell.angle_alpha   90.00
_cell.angle_beta   90.00
_cell.angle_gamma   90.00
#
_symmetry.space_group_name_H-M   'P 1'
#
loop_
_entity.id
_entity.type
_entity.pdbx_description
1 polymer ?
#
loop_
_entity_poly.entity_id
_entity_poly.type
_entity_poly.pdbx_seq_one_letter_code
_entity_poly.pdbx_strand_id
1 'polypeptide(L)'
;MLLCLSPSWLAKVPSEQHPGESSLLVSKAVSFELGGRTCLDEFSPPRRVTYFMGSFGPCKEHGQSAGELARDLDCPTGGSGELARLLEDKLLTRQLLDQRAQVGVPLTLAFTFKRLRPLRDVTTERSVRMVELSGKEGQENLIQEEIEAFLQGSAMKPYSQVVVKPSGWRWNGAHAVTFHAKVEQAAVLQAVLALLESLEEEESALVEAFIPTACLTQPESPNSTSPSSTSPRPDLAIRICTVVCRSWGDQPLLSQIVCGVGRADKPLKHQAMVPQSLESGLRQQGVTDEAQLAAIHAQVKHKAEAAMTAFLEMEAGLSVEQRGGRRAQTDVIGVDFLLTSSEQVLQLMALEMNSQLCLETCALFESMGQAVGVPAGESSRPLVETMLRRTQCHLMEGKHVLVIGAGGVSKKFVWEAARAYGLKIHLVESDPNHFASQLVQTFIHYDTTEHKRDEEHAQRLVGLVRERGLHLDGCLSYWDDCMVLTALVCEQLGLRCSPVAAMRVAKQKSRTHQHLLRRRKEAPLGWASEALYAVPCCHLESHADVERAARHLSFPGVMKLEYGAGAVGVKLVEDVQQCHLHFEKISRDLREDTDHPGIGLGWGNAMLLMEYVSGTEHDVDIVIYDGRMLAAFVSDNGPTRVPHFTETAASMPTCLAPDREAQLVRAAYQCCLGCGLTNGVFNVELKLTASGPKLIEINPRMGGFYLRDWIQEIYGVDIMLASVMVACGVPPLLPAHAEPRTHLVGVMCVVSQHLKALKSTASVETLQALHERGIIRLNLLEEELVAREYEEPYCNVACASPSRREACLKVLGVCQVLGIDSPHYPVSHFLSHFK
;
A
#
# COMPACT_ATOMS: atom_id res chain seq x y z
N MET A 1 3.99 20.60 0.36
CA MET A 1 5.18 21.26 -0.24
C MET A 1 6.32 20.28 -0.24
N LEU A 2 6.85 19.93 -1.38
CA LEU A 2 8.09 19.14 -1.53
C LEU A 2 9.23 20.11 -1.74
N LEU A 3 10.26 20.06 -0.90
CA LEU A 3 11.45 20.89 -1.05
C LEU A 3 12.58 20.03 -1.63
N CYS A 4 13.10 20.41 -2.77
CA CYS A 4 14.33 19.85 -3.33
C CYS A 4 15.51 20.75 -2.95
N LEU A 5 16.48 20.18 -2.24
CA LEU A 5 17.66 20.86 -1.76
C LEU A 5 18.92 20.22 -2.37
N SER A 6 19.86 21.02 -2.79
CA SER A 6 21.22 20.55 -3.07
C SER A 6 22.04 20.60 -1.78
N PRO A 7 22.90 19.61 -1.50
CA PRO A 7 23.81 19.67 -0.36
C PRO A 7 24.65 20.94 -0.32
N SER A 8 25.02 21.51 -1.46
CA SER A 8 25.75 22.77 -1.58
C SER A 8 24.96 24.01 -1.14
N TRP A 9 23.66 23.88 -0.95
CA TRP A 9 22.78 24.98 -0.50
C TRP A 9 22.53 24.97 1.01
N LEU A 10 23.13 24.03 1.73
CA LEU A 10 22.94 23.84 3.15
C LEU A 10 24.18 24.28 3.94
N ALA A 11 23.99 25.08 4.97
CA ALA A 11 25.04 25.50 5.88
C ALA A 11 24.60 25.37 7.34
N LYS A 12 25.50 24.91 8.22
CA LYS A 12 25.33 25.00 9.66
C LYS A 12 25.73 26.38 10.13
N VAL A 13 24.83 27.08 10.80
CA VAL A 13 25.09 28.38 11.42
C VAL A 13 24.82 28.30 12.92
N PRO A 14 25.53 29.05 13.76
CA PRO A 14 25.23 29.12 15.18
C PRO A 14 23.77 29.57 15.40
N SER A 15 23.07 28.94 16.32
CA SER A 15 21.70 29.33 16.68
C SER A 15 21.71 30.67 17.43
N GLU A 16 20.98 31.66 16.93
CA GLU A 16 20.78 32.92 17.62
C GLU A 16 19.90 32.80 18.88
N GLN A 17 19.09 31.74 18.97
CA GLN A 17 18.14 31.55 20.08
C GLN A 17 18.66 30.64 21.20
N HIS A 18 19.63 29.77 20.91
CA HIS A 18 20.19 28.81 21.87
C HIS A 18 21.71 28.74 21.71
N PRO A 19 22.48 29.42 22.56
CA PRO A 19 23.95 29.37 22.54
C PRO A 19 24.46 27.94 22.75
N GLY A 20 25.20 27.40 21.81
CA GLY A 20 25.73 26.03 21.82
C GLY A 20 25.02 25.06 20.87
N GLU A 21 23.89 25.43 20.27
CA GLU A 21 23.24 24.69 19.23
C GLU A 21 23.54 25.28 17.86
N SER A 22 23.54 24.42 16.83
CA SER A 22 23.66 24.85 15.43
C SER A 22 22.28 24.82 14.78
N SER A 23 21.92 25.85 14.02
CA SER A 23 20.77 25.86 13.14
C SER A 23 21.21 25.63 11.69
N LEU A 24 20.31 25.07 10.88
CA LEU A 24 20.53 24.83 9.47
C LEU A 24 20.04 26.04 8.69
N LEU A 25 20.91 26.63 7.85
CA LEU A 25 20.54 27.63 6.88
C LEU A 25 20.45 27.02 5.50
N VAL A 26 19.37 27.25 4.81
CA VAL A 26 19.16 26.83 3.42
C VAL A 26 19.31 28.06 2.52
N SER A 27 20.39 28.12 1.76
CA SER A 27 20.64 29.25 0.84
C SER A 27 19.72 29.23 -0.39
N LYS A 28 19.32 28.06 -0.84
CA LYS A 28 18.40 27.89 -1.96
C LYS A 28 17.55 26.63 -1.82
N ALA A 29 16.32 26.65 -2.33
CA ALA A 29 15.48 25.48 -2.48
C ALA A 29 14.58 25.60 -3.69
N VAL A 30 14.12 24.46 -4.21
CA VAL A 30 13.05 24.42 -5.19
C VAL A 30 11.82 23.83 -4.52
N SER A 31 10.77 24.63 -4.38
CA SER A 31 9.49 24.21 -3.86
C SER A 31 8.60 23.73 -5.00
N PHE A 32 8.00 22.57 -4.82
CA PHE A 32 6.96 22.05 -5.70
C PHE A 32 5.63 22.03 -4.95
N GLU A 33 4.67 22.77 -5.46
CA GLU A 33 3.29 22.81 -4.96
C GLU A 33 2.33 22.36 -6.06
N LEU A 34 1.13 21.96 -5.69
CA LEU A 34 0.04 21.70 -6.63
C LEU A 34 -0.24 23.00 -7.42
N GLY A 35 0.31 23.12 -8.62
CA GLY A 35 0.13 24.27 -9.50
C GLY A 35 1.40 24.95 -9.98
N GLY A 36 2.60 24.54 -9.53
CA GLY A 36 3.83 25.14 -10.09
C GLY A 36 5.12 24.86 -9.32
N ARG A 37 6.19 25.39 -9.87
CA ARG A 37 7.56 25.37 -9.34
C ARG A 37 7.94 26.76 -8.87
N THR A 38 8.40 26.90 -7.64
CA THR A 38 8.92 28.15 -7.09
C THR A 38 10.35 27.95 -6.60
N CYS A 39 11.25 28.88 -6.96
CA CYS A 39 12.59 28.92 -6.37
C CYS A 39 12.51 29.78 -5.10
N LEU A 40 13.04 29.26 -4.01
CA LEU A 40 13.15 29.95 -2.72
C LEU A 40 14.63 30.29 -2.48
N ASP A 41 14.92 31.53 -2.17
CA ASP A 41 16.24 32.00 -1.77
C ASP A 41 16.26 32.23 -0.25
N GLU A 42 17.37 31.91 0.37
CA GLU A 42 17.69 32.01 1.80
C GLU A 42 16.51 31.93 2.79
N PHE A 43 16.29 30.75 3.36
CA PHE A 43 15.30 30.58 4.41
C PHE A 43 15.79 29.60 5.48
N SER A 44 15.33 29.78 6.68
CA SER A 44 15.48 28.78 7.74
C SER A 44 14.45 27.66 7.50
N PRO A 45 14.87 26.40 7.37
CA PRO A 45 13.93 25.31 7.20
C PRO A 45 12.99 25.24 8.40
N PRO A 46 11.75 24.80 8.22
CA PRO A 46 10.87 24.53 9.34
C PRO A 46 11.58 23.57 10.31
N ARG A 47 11.38 23.75 11.63
CA ARG A 47 12.04 23.02 12.72
C ARG A 47 12.00 21.48 12.61
N ARG A 48 11.30 20.92 11.64
CA ARG A 48 11.20 19.50 11.34
C ARG A 48 11.28 19.25 9.84
N VAL A 49 12.36 18.63 9.41
CA VAL A 49 12.41 17.95 8.11
C VAL A 49 11.85 16.56 8.31
N THR A 50 10.77 16.22 7.60
CA THR A 50 10.06 14.96 7.82
C THR A 50 10.58 13.81 6.95
N TYR A 51 11.35 14.12 5.92
CA TYR A 51 11.97 13.13 5.05
C TYR A 51 13.10 13.77 4.24
N PHE A 52 14.23 13.07 4.13
CA PHE A 52 15.38 13.51 3.37
C PHE A 52 15.72 12.47 2.29
N MET A 53 15.73 12.89 1.03
CA MET A 53 16.22 12.10 -0.08
C MET A 53 17.30 12.92 -0.81
N GLY A 54 18.53 12.44 -0.75
CA GLY A 54 19.65 13.15 -1.34
C GLY A 54 20.75 12.22 -1.81
N SER A 55 21.64 12.74 -2.65
CA SER A 55 22.88 12.07 -2.99
C SER A 55 23.77 11.97 -1.76
N PHE A 56 24.20 10.77 -1.39
CA PHE A 56 25.00 10.49 -0.20
C PHE A 56 26.50 10.66 -0.43
N GLY A 57 26.91 11.12 -1.62
CA GLY A 57 28.30 11.41 -1.90
C GLY A 57 28.85 12.60 -1.07
N PRO A 58 30.15 12.65 -0.78
CA PRO A 58 30.74 13.76 -0.05
C PRO A 58 30.54 15.07 -0.84
N CYS A 59 29.92 16.06 -0.20
CA CYS A 59 29.90 17.41 -0.74
C CYS A 59 31.32 17.99 -0.64
N LYS A 60 31.96 18.22 -1.77
CA LYS A 60 33.33 18.71 -1.86
C LYS A 60 33.54 20.07 -1.21
N GLU A 61 32.48 20.85 -1.05
CA GLU A 61 32.56 22.23 -0.56
C GLU A 61 32.44 22.38 0.97
N HIS A 62 31.80 21.43 1.68
CA HIS A 62 31.51 21.59 3.10
C HIS A 62 31.90 20.40 4.00
N GLY A 63 32.52 19.36 3.48
CA GLY A 63 33.09 18.24 4.24
C GLY A 63 32.09 17.30 4.91
N GLN A 64 30.79 17.57 4.83
CA GLN A 64 29.72 16.69 5.36
C GLN A 64 28.96 16.01 4.25
N SER A 65 28.69 14.72 4.40
CA SER A 65 27.79 13.99 3.51
C SER A 65 26.33 14.33 3.83
N ALA A 66 25.46 14.19 2.85
CA ALA A 66 24.01 14.33 3.05
C ALA A 66 23.47 13.34 4.11
N GLY A 67 24.11 12.16 4.27
CA GLY A 67 23.77 11.18 5.30
C GLY A 67 24.16 11.64 6.72
N GLU A 68 25.27 12.37 6.88
CA GLU A 68 25.65 13.00 8.14
C GLU A 68 24.68 14.10 8.53
N LEU A 69 24.28 14.92 7.56
CA LEU A 69 23.31 15.98 7.75
C LEU A 69 21.93 15.42 8.16
N ALA A 70 21.48 14.33 7.51
CA ALA A 70 20.22 13.69 7.85
C ALA A 70 20.23 13.07 9.25
N ARG A 71 21.37 12.51 9.69
CA ARG A 71 21.57 12.04 11.07
C ARG A 71 21.52 13.18 12.09
N ASP A 72 22.17 14.29 11.79
CA ASP A 72 22.16 15.48 12.65
C ASP A 72 20.76 16.08 12.80
N LEU A 73 19.92 15.93 11.80
CA LEU A 73 18.52 16.40 11.81
C LEU A 73 17.53 15.38 12.40
N ASP A 74 18.02 14.18 12.83
CA ASP A 74 17.18 13.04 13.24
C ASP A 74 16.04 12.76 12.24
N CYS A 75 16.34 12.83 10.95
CA CYS A 75 15.41 12.76 9.85
C CYS A 75 15.45 11.37 9.22
N PRO A 76 14.30 10.73 8.93
CA PRO A 76 14.29 9.50 8.13
C PRO A 76 14.86 9.77 6.75
N THR A 77 15.71 8.86 6.29
CA THR A 77 16.28 8.92 4.94
C THR A 77 15.72 7.80 4.08
N GLY A 78 15.49 8.04 2.82
CA GLY A 78 15.10 7.04 1.83
C GLY A 78 16.19 6.03 1.47
N GLY A 79 17.26 6.02 2.21
CA GLY A 79 18.42 5.14 2.23
C GLY A 79 19.50 5.76 3.09
N SER A 80 20.13 4.99 3.98
CA SER A 80 21.31 5.46 4.73
C SER A 80 22.56 5.41 3.85
N GLY A 81 23.60 6.14 4.23
CA GLY A 81 24.89 6.04 3.54
C GLY A 81 25.43 4.62 3.52
N GLU A 82 25.22 3.86 4.57
CA GLU A 82 25.61 2.45 4.69
C GLU A 82 24.79 1.55 3.77
N LEU A 83 23.46 1.68 3.76
CA LEU A 83 22.58 0.92 2.84
C LEU A 83 22.83 1.28 1.38
N ALA A 84 23.10 2.56 1.09
CA ALA A 84 23.48 2.99 -0.25
C ALA A 84 24.80 2.34 -0.71
N ARG A 85 25.80 2.27 0.16
CA ARG A 85 27.08 1.57 -0.13
C ARG A 85 26.88 0.10 -0.42
N LEU A 86 26.02 -0.58 0.33
CA LEU A 86 25.69 -1.98 0.08
C LEU A 86 25.02 -2.18 -1.28
N LEU A 87 24.09 -1.31 -1.67
CA LEU A 87 23.41 -1.36 -2.96
C LEU A 87 24.35 -1.04 -4.14
N GLU A 88 25.32 -0.17 -3.92
CA GLU A 88 26.27 0.23 -4.96
C GLU A 88 27.49 -0.70 -5.06
N ASP A 89 27.67 -1.62 -4.12
CA ASP A 89 28.67 -2.67 -4.24
C ASP A 89 28.22 -3.74 -5.25
N LYS A 90 28.89 -3.75 -6.41
CA LYS A 90 28.53 -4.62 -7.53
C LYS A 90 28.73 -6.10 -7.19
N LEU A 91 29.68 -6.46 -6.33
CA LEU A 91 29.86 -7.85 -5.92
C LEU A 91 28.73 -8.32 -5.03
N LEU A 92 28.37 -7.52 -4.03
CA LEU A 92 27.27 -7.85 -3.11
C LEU A 92 25.93 -7.95 -3.88
N THR A 93 25.66 -6.99 -4.77
CA THR A 93 24.43 -7.02 -5.58
C THR A 93 24.40 -8.19 -6.53
N ARG A 94 25.54 -8.62 -7.13
CA ARG A 94 25.61 -9.84 -7.94
C ARG A 94 25.25 -11.07 -7.11
N GLN A 95 25.82 -11.22 -5.94
CA GLN A 95 25.51 -12.33 -5.05
C GLN A 95 24.04 -12.33 -4.62
N LEU A 96 23.51 -11.17 -4.22
CA LEU A 96 22.13 -11.02 -3.81
C LEU A 96 21.14 -11.40 -4.91
N LEU A 97 21.38 -10.90 -6.14
CA LEU A 97 20.53 -11.16 -7.30
C LEU A 97 20.60 -12.63 -7.76
N ASP A 98 21.79 -13.21 -7.81
CA ASP A 98 21.98 -14.60 -8.27
C ASP A 98 21.42 -15.61 -7.25
N GLN A 99 21.71 -15.41 -5.97
CA GLN A 99 21.46 -16.40 -4.93
C GLN A 99 20.05 -16.30 -4.32
N ARG A 100 19.57 -15.08 -4.02
CA ARG A 100 18.27 -14.88 -3.37
C ARG A 100 17.16 -14.54 -4.35
N ALA A 101 17.39 -13.58 -5.23
CA ALA A 101 16.38 -13.16 -6.19
C ALA A 101 16.23 -14.10 -7.38
N GLN A 102 17.18 -15.02 -7.61
CA GLN A 102 17.26 -15.90 -8.78
C GLN A 102 17.17 -15.12 -10.12
N VAL A 103 17.71 -13.92 -10.13
CA VAL A 103 17.79 -13.05 -11.30
C VAL A 103 19.13 -13.30 -11.97
N GLY A 104 19.12 -13.58 -13.28
CA GLY A 104 20.36 -13.83 -14.03
C GLY A 104 21.30 -12.62 -13.96
N VAL A 105 22.56 -12.90 -13.64
CA VAL A 105 23.66 -11.92 -13.57
C VAL A 105 24.82 -12.39 -14.45
N PRO A 106 25.72 -11.49 -14.92
CA PRO A 106 26.93 -11.88 -15.63
C PRO A 106 27.77 -12.86 -14.82
N LEU A 107 28.39 -13.83 -15.51
CA LEU A 107 29.42 -14.68 -14.88
C LEU A 107 30.53 -13.80 -14.35
N THR A 108 30.83 -13.91 -13.06
CA THR A 108 31.74 -13.02 -12.33
C THR A 108 32.78 -13.82 -11.58
N LEU A 109 34.05 -13.49 -11.77
CA LEU A 109 35.16 -13.87 -10.90
C LEU A 109 35.57 -12.62 -10.10
N ALA A 110 35.58 -12.73 -8.78
CA ALA A 110 35.88 -11.62 -7.88
C ALA A 110 37.11 -11.92 -7.04
N PHE A 111 38.06 -10.99 -7.00
CA PHE A 111 39.21 -11.00 -6.08
C PHE A 111 38.96 -10.01 -4.96
N THR A 112 38.95 -10.48 -3.71
CA THR A 112 38.64 -9.68 -2.53
C THR A 112 39.65 -9.90 -1.41
N PHE A 113 39.97 -8.86 -0.65
CA PHE A 113 40.87 -8.95 0.53
C PHE A 113 40.13 -9.29 1.82
N LYS A 114 38.79 -9.13 1.83
CA LYS A 114 38.01 -9.34 3.04
C LYS A 114 36.68 -10.04 2.69
N ARG A 115 36.38 -11.07 3.46
CA ARG A 115 35.10 -11.80 3.29
C ARG A 115 33.94 -10.88 3.66
N LEU A 116 33.11 -10.51 2.68
CA LEU A 116 31.88 -9.76 2.89
C LEU A 116 30.91 -10.58 3.77
N ARG A 117 30.69 -10.13 5.00
CA ARG A 117 29.96 -10.86 6.05
C ARG A 117 28.42 -10.96 5.92
N PRO A 118 27.68 -10.16 5.12
CA PRO A 118 26.21 -10.19 5.17
C PRO A 118 25.56 -11.46 4.61
N LEU A 119 26.30 -12.28 3.83
CA LEU A 119 25.73 -13.44 3.13
C LEU A 119 26.40 -14.76 3.57
N ARG A 120 26.57 -15.00 4.87
CA ARG A 120 27.29 -16.14 5.44
C ARG A 120 26.75 -17.53 5.12
N ASP A 121 25.51 -17.69 4.67
CA ASP A 121 24.83 -18.99 4.62
C ASP A 121 24.58 -19.54 3.21
N VAL A 122 25.27 -19.04 2.17
CA VAL A 122 25.00 -19.49 0.81
C VAL A 122 26.16 -20.31 0.25
N THR A 123 25.90 -21.59 0.04
CA THR A 123 26.87 -22.62 -0.30
C THR A 123 26.95 -22.99 -1.80
N THR A 124 26.15 -22.34 -2.69
CA THR A 124 26.16 -22.70 -4.13
C THR A 124 26.53 -21.49 -4.99
N GLU A 125 27.74 -21.51 -5.52
CA GLU A 125 28.22 -20.59 -6.55
C GLU A 125 27.57 -20.94 -7.90
N ARG A 126 26.54 -20.16 -8.35
CA ARG A 126 25.95 -20.34 -9.68
C ARG A 126 26.66 -19.51 -10.75
N SER A 127 26.70 -18.19 -10.54
CA SER A 127 27.26 -17.24 -11.51
C SER A 127 28.42 -16.41 -10.97
N VAL A 128 28.61 -16.36 -9.65
CA VAL A 128 29.66 -15.56 -8.99
C VAL A 128 30.63 -16.45 -8.25
N ARG A 129 31.91 -16.41 -8.65
CA ARG A 129 33.03 -17.10 -7.97
C ARG A 129 33.88 -16.07 -7.23
N MET A 130 34.23 -16.34 -5.99
CA MET A 130 35.05 -15.47 -5.15
C MET A 130 36.40 -16.11 -4.82
N VAL A 131 37.45 -15.30 -4.88
CA VAL A 131 38.81 -15.63 -4.47
C VAL A 131 39.25 -14.67 -3.39
N GLU A 132 39.50 -15.19 -2.19
CA GLU A 132 39.97 -14.39 -1.06
C GLU A 132 41.50 -14.29 -1.11
N LEU A 133 42.02 -13.05 -1.10
CA LEU A 133 43.44 -12.79 -1.15
C LEU A 133 43.95 -12.49 0.29
N SER A 134 45.06 -13.06 0.66
CA SER A 134 45.68 -12.84 1.96
C SER A 134 46.40 -11.47 2.11
N GLY A 135 46.62 -10.79 1.00
CA GLY A 135 47.28 -9.49 0.92
C GLY A 135 47.42 -9.00 -0.51
N LYS A 136 47.96 -7.80 -0.71
CA LYS A 136 48.14 -7.19 -2.04
C LYS A 136 49.36 -7.73 -2.79
N GLU A 137 50.38 -8.23 -2.08
CA GLU A 137 51.65 -8.67 -2.64
C GLU A 137 51.80 -10.19 -2.68
N GLY A 138 52.52 -10.73 -3.66
CA GLY A 138 52.89 -12.15 -3.73
C GLY A 138 51.78 -13.12 -4.13
N GLN A 139 50.65 -12.63 -4.68
CA GLN A 139 49.47 -13.45 -5.04
C GLN A 139 49.30 -13.59 -6.54
N GLU A 140 50.25 -13.12 -7.34
CA GLU A 140 50.11 -13.08 -8.82
C GLU A 140 49.84 -14.46 -9.43
N ASN A 141 50.53 -15.51 -8.97
CA ASN A 141 50.34 -16.86 -9.50
C ASN A 141 48.91 -17.38 -9.22
N LEU A 142 48.38 -17.16 -8.03
CA LEU A 142 47.01 -17.52 -7.68
C LEU A 142 46.00 -16.77 -8.55
N ILE A 143 46.17 -15.46 -8.71
CA ILE A 143 45.31 -14.62 -9.53
C ILE A 143 45.34 -15.09 -10.98
N GLN A 144 46.54 -15.42 -11.49
CA GLN A 144 46.69 -15.94 -12.87
C GLN A 144 45.97 -17.28 -13.05
N GLU A 145 46.21 -18.26 -12.15
CA GLU A 145 45.57 -19.59 -12.20
C GLU A 145 44.04 -19.48 -12.19
N GLU A 146 43.48 -18.60 -11.32
CA GLU A 146 42.04 -18.39 -11.21
C GLU A 146 41.45 -17.70 -12.43
N ILE A 147 42.13 -16.72 -13.02
CA ILE A 147 41.73 -16.08 -14.27
C ILE A 147 41.73 -17.13 -15.41
N GLU A 148 42.81 -17.91 -15.55
CA GLU A 148 42.88 -18.94 -16.57
C GLU A 148 41.76 -19.96 -16.45
N ALA A 149 41.52 -20.46 -15.22
CA ALA A 149 40.45 -21.42 -14.95
C ALA A 149 39.06 -20.84 -15.28
N PHE A 150 38.82 -19.59 -14.93
CA PHE A 150 37.58 -18.89 -15.23
C PHE A 150 37.35 -18.71 -16.75
N LEU A 151 38.35 -18.17 -17.44
CA LEU A 151 38.27 -17.92 -18.87
C LEU A 151 38.14 -19.20 -19.73
N GLN A 152 38.75 -20.31 -19.27
CA GLN A 152 38.70 -21.62 -19.95
C GLN A 152 37.45 -22.43 -19.54
N GLY A 153 36.77 -22.04 -18.49
CA GLY A 153 35.58 -22.72 -17.97
C GLY A 153 34.45 -22.90 -19.01
N SER A 154 33.74 -24.03 -18.90
CA SER A 154 32.66 -24.37 -19.84
C SER A 154 31.56 -23.30 -19.89
N ALA A 155 31.26 -22.63 -18.77
CA ALA A 155 30.29 -21.54 -18.65
C ALA A 155 30.70 -20.29 -19.45
N MET A 156 32.01 -20.06 -19.63
CA MET A 156 32.57 -18.97 -20.42
C MET A 156 32.61 -19.21 -21.93
N LYS A 157 32.29 -20.45 -22.41
CA LYS A 157 32.32 -20.76 -23.85
C LYS A 157 31.52 -19.81 -24.75
N PRO A 158 30.32 -19.34 -24.34
CA PRO A 158 29.52 -18.43 -25.18
C PRO A 158 30.11 -17.03 -25.33
N TYR A 159 31.04 -16.63 -24.45
CA TYR A 159 31.54 -15.26 -24.36
C TYR A 159 32.92 -15.13 -25.00
N SER A 160 33.10 -14.06 -25.77
CA SER A 160 34.37 -13.74 -26.45
C SER A 160 35.18 -12.63 -25.73
N GLN A 161 34.55 -11.89 -24.88
CA GLN A 161 35.14 -10.73 -24.17
C GLN A 161 34.80 -10.76 -22.67
N VAL A 162 35.65 -10.11 -21.89
CA VAL A 162 35.45 -9.86 -20.44
C VAL A 162 35.63 -8.37 -20.13
N VAL A 163 35.03 -8.00 -19.00
CA VAL A 163 35.13 -6.64 -18.43
C VAL A 163 35.85 -6.75 -17.09
N VAL A 164 36.91 -5.98 -16.89
CA VAL A 164 37.61 -5.83 -15.62
C VAL A 164 37.17 -4.50 -14.99
N LYS A 165 36.67 -4.54 -13.77
CA LYS A 165 36.11 -3.36 -13.08
C LYS A 165 36.17 -3.51 -11.55
N PRO A 166 36.13 -2.38 -10.78
CA PRO A 166 36.01 -2.42 -9.33
C PRO A 166 34.58 -2.72 -8.89
N SER A 167 34.40 -3.29 -7.68
CA SER A 167 33.09 -3.48 -7.08
C SER A 167 32.49 -2.19 -6.51
N GLY A 168 33.33 -1.29 -5.99
CA GLY A 168 32.91 -0.15 -5.21
C GLY A 168 32.33 1.03 -5.99
N TRP A 169 31.57 1.85 -5.29
CA TRP A 169 30.84 3.02 -5.82
C TRP A 169 31.73 4.23 -6.18
N ARG A 170 32.92 4.33 -5.60
CA ARG A 170 33.84 5.47 -5.85
C ARG A 170 34.28 5.61 -7.29
N TRP A 171 34.07 4.58 -8.06
CA TRP A 171 34.52 4.45 -9.44
C TRP A 171 33.41 4.77 -10.46
N ASN A 172 32.59 5.76 -10.15
CA ASN A 172 31.56 6.30 -11.07
C ASN A 172 32.18 6.94 -12.32
N GLY A 173 33.06 6.20 -13.01
CA GLY A 173 33.72 6.75 -14.17
C GLY A 173 34.45 5.73 -15.01
N ALA A 174 34.57 6.06 -16.30
CA ALA A 174 35.10 5.23 -17.35
C ALA A 174 36.59 4.85 -17.22
N HIS A 175 37.29 5.33 -16.22
CA HIS A 175 38.76 5.16 -16.14
C HIS A 175 39.21 3.85 -15.49
N ALA A 176 38.37 3.18 -14.72
CA ALA A 176 38.69 1.91 -14.04
C ALA A 176 38.01 0.69 -14.67
N VAL A 177 37.29 0.84 -15.76
CA VAL A 177 36.62 -0.24 -16.47
C VAL A 177 37.36 -0.51 -17.80
N THR A 178 37.90 -1.72 -17.92
CA THR A 178 38.63 -2.13 -19.12
C THR A 178 37.96 -3.33 -19.79
N PHE A 179 38.00 -3.37 -21.10
CA PHE A 179 37.43 -4.43 -21.91
C PHE A 179 38.57 -5.21 -22.58
N HIS A 180 38.54 -6.55 -22.48
CA HIS A 180 39.57 -7.42 -23.03
C HIS A 180 38.97 -8.56 -23.82
N ALA A 181 39.65 -8.98 -24.90
CA ALA A 181 39.31 -10.22 -25.54
C ALA A 181 39.66 -11.40 -24.60
N LYS A 182 38.80 -12.40 -24.54
CA LYS A 182 38.96 -13.58 -23.67
C LYS A 182 40.32 -14.30 -23.90
N VAL A 183 40.82 -14.27 -25.12
CA VAL A 183 42.10 -14.86 -25.49
C VAL A 183 43.32 -14.06 -24.99
N GLU A 184 43.13 -12.81 -24.60
CA GLU A 184 44.19 -11.92 -24.10
C GLU A 184 44.41 -12.07 -22.59
N GLN A 185 44.65 -13.29 -22.10
CA GLN A 185 44.75 -13.59 -20.65
C GLN A 185 45.78 -12.73 -19.92
N ALA A 186 46.93 -12.47 -20.53
CA ALA A 186 47.97 -11.60 -19.95
C ALA A 186 47.47 -10.15 -19.75
N ALA A 187 46.69 -9.61 -20.69
CA ALA A 187 46.13 -8.27 -20.56
C ALA A 187 45.06 -8.20 -19.46
N VAL A 188 44.26 -9.29 -19.32
CA VAL A 188 43.27 -9.40 -18.22
C VAL A 188 43.99 -9.43 -16.87
N LEU A 189 45.06 -10.22 -16.74
CA LEU A 189 45.87 -10.33 -15.54
C LEU A 189 46.45 -8.94 -15.15
N GLN A 190 47.08 -8.27 -16.09
CA GLN A 190 47.67 -6.96 -15.87
C GLN A 190 46.60 -5.93 -15.42
N ALA A 191 45.40 -5.96 -16.01
CA ALA A 191 44.30 -5.08 -15.63
C ALA A 191 43.81 -5.36 -14.21
N VAL A 192 43.70 -6.65 -13.82
CA VAL A 192 43.32 -7.04 -12.46
C VAL A 192 44.38 -6.59 -11.45
N LEU A 193 45.67 -6.84 -11.71
CA LEU A 193 46.74 -6.45 -10.81
C LEU A 193 46.82 -4.94 -10.61
N ALA A 194 46.76 -4.17 -11.70
CA ALA A 194 46.72 -2.70 -11.66
C ALA A 194 45.49 -2.17 -10.87
N LEU A 195 44.37 -2.85 -11.01
CA LEU A 195 43.17 -2.50 -10.25
C LEU A 195 43.33 -2.80 -8.76
N LEU A 196 43.84 -3.99 -8.39
CA LEU A 196 44.03 -4.40 -6.99
C LEU A 196 45.00 -3.45 -6.22
N GLU A 197 46.04 -2.90 -6.91
CA GLU A 197 46.90 -1.88 -6.32
C GLU A 197 46.17 -0.62 -5.89
N SER A 198 45.13 -0.23 -6.64
CA SER A 198 44.39 1.01 -6.43
C SER A 198 43.16 0.86 -5.50
N LEU A 199 42.74 -0.37 -5.22
CA LEU A 199 41.55 -0.65 -4.40
C LEU A 199 41.83 -0.50 -2.90
N GLU A 200 40.79 -0.13 -2.12
CA GLU A 200 40.80 -0.22 -0.67
C GLU A 200 40.48 -1.66 -0.21
N GLU A 201 40.76 -1.97 1.07
CA GLU A 201 40.56 -3.32 1.64
C GLU A 201 39.12 -3.84 1.55
N GLU A 202 38.14 -2.95 1.43
CA GLU A 202 36.71 -3.30 1.35
C GLU A 202 36.21 -3.47 -0.09
N GLU A 203 37.02 -3.12 -1.06
CA GLU A 203 36.67 -3.18 -2.49
C GLU A 203 37.23 -4.47 -3.12
N SER A 204 36.60 -4.93 -4.20
CA SER A 204 36.98 -6.12 -4.95
C SER A 204 37.25 -5.80 -6.40
N ALA A 205 38.20 -6.55 -7.02
CA ALA A 205 38.37 -6.54 -8.47
C ALA A 205 37.48 -7.61 -9.11
N LEU A 206 36.67 -7.21 -10.08
CA LEU A 206 35.72 -8.08 -10.78
C LEU A 206 36.18 -8.33 -12.20
N VAL A 207 36.20 -9.61 -12.62
CA VAL A 207 36.31 -10.05 -14.01
C VAL A 207 34.98 -10.63 -14.41
N GLU A 208 34.22 -9.93 -15.25
CA GLU A 208 32.87 -10.33 -15.66
C GLU A 208 32.82 -10.70 -17.13
N ALA A 209 32.02 -11.72 -17.46
CA ALA A 209 31.72 -12.01 -18.85
C ALA A 209 31.04 -10.79 -19.49
N PHE A 210 31.58 -10.36 -20.64
CA PHE A 210 30.90 -9.31 -21.41
C PHE A 210 29.66 -9.89 -22.08
N ILE A 211 28.50 -9.35 -21.71
CA ILE A 211 27.21 -9.81 -22.24
C ILE A 211 26.93 -9.12 -23.58
N PRO A 212 26.93 -9.82 -24.68
CA PRO A 212 26.50 -9.28 -25.96
C PRO A 212 25.00 -8.99 -25.86
N THR A 213 24.61 -7.78 -26.18
CA THR A 213 23.22 -7.40 -26.28
C THR A 213 22.53 -8.08 -27.45
N ALA A 214 21.24 -8.40 -27.30
CA ALA A 214 20.49 -9.05 -28.37
C ALA A 214 20.43 -8.17 -29.62
N CYS A 215 20.98 -8.65 -30.72
CA CYS A 215 20.71 -8.13 -32.04
C CYS A 215 19.63 -8.97 -32.68
N LEU A 216 18.42 -8.45 -32.75
CA LEU A 216 17.33 -9.12 -33.47
C LEU A 216 17.41 -8.68 -34.94
N THR A 217 18.10 -9.44 -35.76
CA THR A 217 18.03 -9.27 -37.20
C THR A 217 16.66 -9.66 -37.71
N GLN A 218 15.98 -8.75 -38.41
CA GLN A 218 14.78 -9.14 -39.16
C GLN A 218 15.18 -10.20 -40.18
N PRO A 219 14.41 -11.32 -40.33
CA PRO A 219 14.62 -12.23 -41.44
C PRO A 219 14.46 -11.41 -42.73
N GLU A 220 15.45 -11.49 -43.62
CA GLU A 220 15.38 -10.86 -44.94
C GLU A 220 14.12 -11.36 -45.65
N SER A 221 13.26 -10.45 -46.03
CA SER A 221 12.13 -10.77 -46.91
C SER A 221 12.67 -11.33 -48.24
N PRO A 222 12.26 -12.50 -48.69
CA PRO A 222 12.85 -13.17 -49.87
C PRO A 222 12.55 -12.48 -51.21
N ASN A 223 11.94 -11.27 -51.23
CA ASN A 223 11.50 -10.60 -52.44
C ASN A 223 11.98 -9.15 -52.63
N SER A 224 13.10 -8.70 -52.05
CA SER A 224 13.64 -7.41 -52.42
C SER A 224 14.82 -7.48 -53.38
N THR A 225 14.50 -7.46 -54.66
CA THR A 225 15.48 -7.22 -55.74
C THR A 225 15.70 -5.73 -55.97
N SER A 226 16.48 -5.08 -55.09
CA SER A 226 17.11 -3.79 -55.42
C SER A 226 18.35 -3.60 -54.53
N PRO A 227 19.53 -3.41 -55.07
CA PRO A 227 20.73 -3.07 -54.31
C PRO A 227 20.70 -1.60 -53.96
N SER A 228 20.13 -1.21 -52.84
CA SER A 228 20.31 0.10 -52.26
C SER A 228 21.52 0.04 -51.32
N SER A 229 22.48 0.87 -51.58
CA SER A 229 23.67 1.16 -50.78
C SER A 229 23.28 1.71 -49.41
N THR A 230 22.93 0.84 -48.51
CA THR A 230 22.79 1.16 -47.07
C THR A 230 23.92 0.46 -46.33
N SER A 231 24.85 1.25 -45.80
CA SER A 231 25.77 0.80 -44.76
C SER A 231 24.98 -0.02 -43.70
N PRO A 232 25.52 -1.15 -43.21
CA PRO A 232 24.85 -1.97 -42.19
C PRO A 232 24.46 -1.03 -41.03
N ARG A 233 23.19 -1.05 -40.65
CA ARG A 233 22.73 -0.28 -39.44
C ARG A 233 23.56 -0.77 -38.27
N PRO A 234 24.16 0.11 -37.47
CA PRO A 234 24.92 -0.31 -36.31
C PRO A 234 24.00 -1.11 -35.39
N ASP A 235 24.52 -2.23 -34.89
CA ASP A 235 23.83 -3.06 -33.92
C ASP A 235 23.42 -2.21 -32.71
N LEU A 236 22.15 -2.22 -32.39
CA LEU A 236 21.61 -1.45 -31.28
C LEU A 236 21.51 -2.34 -30.03
N ALA A 237 21.80 -1.80 -28.89
CA ALA A 237 21.72 -2.44 -27.58
C ALA A 237 20.66 -1.76 -26.73
N ILE A 238 19.98 -2.54 -25.91
CA ILE A 238 18.94 -2.06 -25.00
C ILE A 238 19.39 -2.24 -23.54
N ARG A 239 19.43 -1.14 -22.80
CA ARG A 239 19.50 -1.12 -21.35
C ARG A 239 18.13 -0.74 -20.81
N ILE A 240 17.60 -1.54 -19.89
CA ILE A 240 16.31 -1.34 -19.25
C ILE A 240 16.58 -0.88 -17.82
N CYS A 241 16.18 0.34 -17.49
CA CYS A 241 16.30 0.89 -16.15
C CYS A 241 14.92 0.84 -15.49
N THR A 242 14.85 0.33 -14.27
CA THR A 242 13.62 0.24 -13.51
C THR A 242 13.71 1.00 -12.21
N VAL A 243 12.57 1.47 -11.71
CA VAL A 243 12.41 2.04 -10.38
C VAL A 243 11.44 1.19 -9.62
N VAL A 244 11.89 0.62 -8.51
CA VAL A 244 11.08 -0.18 -7.60
C VAL A 244 10.94 0.54 -6.28
N CYS A 245 9.71 0.74 -5.84
CA CYS A 245 9.36 1.40 -4.60
C CYS A 245 8.90 0.39 -3.54
N ARG A 246 9.18 0.68 -2.28
CA ARG A 246 8.63 -0.03 -1.14
C ARG A 246 7.20 0.41 -0.92
N SER A 247 6.23 -0.48 -1.12
CA SER A 247 4.82 -0.20 -0.85
C SER A 247 4.46 -0.46 0.61
N TRP A 248 3.21 -0.24 0.99
CA TRP A 248 2.67 -0.63 2.28
C TRP A 248 2.87 -2.14 2.52
N GLY A 249 3.23 -2.50 3.76
CA GLY A 249 3.50 -3.89 4.14
C GLY A 249 4.81 -4.43 3.58
N ASP A 250 5.75 -3.54 3.23
CA ASP A 250 7.09 -3.87 2.74
C ASP A 250 7.12 -4.66 1.41
N GLN A 251 6.01 -4.62 0.66
CA GLN A 251 5.96 -5.27 -0.65
C GLN A 251 6.62 -4.39 -1.71
N PRO A 252 7.51 -4.95 -2.55
CA PRO A 252 8.06 -4.22 -3.67
C PRO A 252 6.98 -3.94 -4.72
N LEU A 253 7.05 -2.73 -5.29
CA LEU A 253 6.16 -2.31 -6.37
C LEU A 253 7.00 -1.68 -7.46
N LEU A 254 7.01 -2.29 -8.66
CA LEU A 254 7.60 -1.67 -9.83
C LEU A 254 6.84 -0.39 -10.18
N SER A 255 7.53 0.73 -10.07
CA SER A 255 6.97 2.07 -10.31
C SER A 255 7.13 2.51 -11.75
N GLN A 256 8.32 2.30 -12.32
CA GLN A 256 8.65 2.79 -13.66
C GLN A 256 9.62 1.86 -14.40
N ILE A 257 9.50 1.85 -15.74
CA ILE A 257 10.42 1.19 -16.65
C ILE A 257 10.84 2.21 -17.73
N VAL A 258 12.13 2.34 -17.91
CA VAL A 258 12.72 3.16 -18.97
C VAL A 258 13.64 2.31 -19.79
N CYS A 259 13.58 2.44 -21.10
CA CYS A 259 14.48 1.81 -22.03
C CYS A 259 15.45 2.85 -22.62
N GLY A 260 16.74 2.61 -22.48
CA GLY A 260 17.77 3.33 -23.19
C GLY A 260 18.27 2.51 -24.38
N VAL A 261 18.24 3.08 -25.57
CA VAL A 261 18.77 2.45 -26.78
C VAL A 261 20.07 3.12 -27.18
N GLY A 262 21.11 2.34 -27.35
CA GLY A 262 22.43 2.80 -27.74
C GLY A 262 23.11 1.83 -28.74
N ARG A 263 24.33 2.15 -29.15
CA ARG A 263 25.12 1.29 -30.05
C ARG A 263 25.74 0.13 -29.26
N ALA A 264 25.64 -1.07 -29.78
CA ALA A 264 26.18 -2.27 -29.15
C ALA A 264 27.73 -2.29 -29.07
N ASP A 265 28.39 -1.53 -29.94
CA ASP A 265 29.84 -1.41 -29.99
C ASP A 265 30.42 -0.36 -29.02
N LYS A 266 29.55 0.29 -28.23
CA LYS A 266 29.94 1.32 -27.26
C LYS A 266 29.40 1.00 -25.88
N PRO A 267 30.09 1.45 -24.80
CA PRO A 267 29.53 1.33 -23.45
C PRO A 267 28.18 2.02 -23.36
N LEU A 268 27.18 1.28 -22.85
CA LEU A 268 25.82 1.80 -22.65
C LEU A 268 25.78 2.72 -21.40
N LYS A 269 26.37 3.92 -21.52
CA LYS A 269 26.28 4.96 -20.50
C LYS A 269 24.96 5.69 -20.64
N HIS A 270 24.33 6.08 -19.51
CA HIS A 270 23.07 6.82 -19.50
C HIS A 270 23.10 8.07 -20.42
N GLN A 271 24.20 8.81 -20.44
CA GLN A 271 24.36 10.01 -21.27
C GLN A 271 24.46 9.74 -22.78
N ALA A 272 24.75 8.52 -23.19
CA ALA A 272 24.93 8.16 -24.60
C ALA A 272 23.72 7.40 -25.18
N MET A 273 22.69 7.16 -24.38
CA MET A 273 21.49 6.43 -24.78
C MET A 273 20.34 7.38 -25.09
N VAL A 274 19.53 7.04 -26.09
CA VAL A 274 18.25 7.73 -26.35
C VAL A 274 17.16 7.07 -25.50
N PRO A 275 16.60 7.79 -24.54
CA PRO A 275 15.55 7.25 -23.69
C PRO A 275 14.23 7.11 -24.44
N GLN A 276 13.52 6.01 -24.21
CA GLN A 276 12.19 5.75 -24.78
C GLN A 276 11.40 4.72 -23.95
N SER A 277 10.14 4.51 -24.30
CA SER A 277 9.37 3.46 -23.66
C SER A 277 9.98 2.07 -23.96
N LEU A 278 9.79 1.11 -23.05
CA LEU A 278 10.25 -0.27 -23.25
C LEU A 278 9.69 -0.85 -24.55
N GLU A 279 8.41 -0.62 -24.81
CA GLU A 279 7.74 -1.07 -26.03
C GLU A 279 8.39 -0.48 -27.29
N SER A 280 8.64 0.84 -27.32
CA SER A 280 9.28 1.50 -28.45
C SER A 280 10.67 0.94 -28.69
N GLY A 281 11.49 0.77 -27.66
CA GLY A 281 12.82 0.19 -27.75
C GLY A 281 12.81 -1.25 -28.28
N LEU A 282 11.90 -2.08 -27.77
CA LEU A 282 11.73 -3.46 -28.22
C LEU A 282 11.25 -3.56 -29.67
N ARG A 283 10.31 -2.71 -30.09
CA ARG A 283 9.87 -2.65 -31.49
C ARG A 283 10.98 -2.23 -32.44
N GLN A 284 11.85 -1.30 -32.03
CA GLN A 284 13.05 -0.94 -32.82
C GLN A 284 14.03 -2.10 -32.99
N GLN A 285 14.03 -3.05 -32.05
CA GLN A 285 14.83 -4.28 -32.13
C GLN A 285 14.11 -5.42 -32.88
N GLY A 286 12.96 -5.17 -33.47
CA GLY A 286 12.21 -6.15 -34.24
C GLY A 286 11.23 -7.03 -33.45
N VAL A 287 11.00 -6.75 -32.17
CA VAL A 287 9.93 -7.41 -31.38
C VAL A 287 8.61 -6.79 -31.77
N THR A 288 7.83 -7.47 -32.61
CA THR A 288 6.53 -6.99 -33.11
C THR A 288 5.34 -7.75 -32.57
N ASP A 289 5.58 -8.92 -31.97
CA ASP A 289 4.53 -9.75 -31.36
C ASP A 289 4.10 -9.21 -29.99
N GLU A 290 2.81 -8.93 -29.83
CA GLU A 290 2.23 -8.38 -28.60
C GLU A 290 2.39 -9.33 -27.40
N ALA A 291 2.29 -10.65 -27.62
CA ALA A 291 2.47 -11.62 -26.55
C ALA A 291 3.94 -11.64 -26.06
N GLN A 292 4.89 -11.49 -26.97
CA GLN A 292 6.31 -11.41 -26.63
C GLN A 292 6.63 -10.09 -25.90
N LEU A 293 6.06 -8.97 -26.31
CA LEU A 293 6.19 -7.68 -25.63
C LEU A 293 5.66 -7.74 -24.20
N ALA A 294 4.44 -8.30 -24.04
CA ALA A 294 3.85 -8.50 -22.71
C ALA A 294 4.67 -9.44 -21.82
N ALA A 295 5.22 -10.52 -22.39
CA ALA A 295 6.07 -11.46 -21.67
C ALA A 295 7.38 -10.81 -21.17
N ILE A 296 8.03 -9.98 -22.00
CA ILE A 296 9.23 -9.25 -21.57
C ILE A 296 8.89 -8.25 -20.49
N HIS A 297 7.80 -7.49 -20.63
CA HIS A 297 7.35 -6.55 -19.60
C HIS A 297 7.08 -7.26 -18.25
N ALA A 298 6.39 -8.40 -18.28
CA ALA A 298 6.13 -9.21 -17.09
C ALA A 298 7.44 -9.74 -16.46
N GLN A 299 8.41 -10.16 -17.26
CA GLN A 299 9.72 -10.58 -16.76
C GLN A 299 10.50 -9.43 -16.12
N VAL A 300 10.49 -8.21 -16.73
CA VAL A 300 11.14 -7.04 -16.16
C VAL A 300 10.53 -6.72 -14.79
N LYS A 301 9.20 -6.70 -14.72
CA LYS A 301 8.47 -6.46 -13.48
C LYS A 301 8.86 -7.49 -12.40
N HIS A 302 8.70 -8.75 -12.72
CA HIS A 302 8.98 -9.84 -11.77
C HIS A 302 10.42 -9.80 -11.24
N LYS A 303 11.41 -9.65 -12.13
CA LYS A 303 12.82 -9.63 -11.74
C LYS A 303 13.21 -8.38 -10.94
N ALA A 304 12.64 -7.22 -11.27
CA ALA A 304 12.89 -5.99 -10.55
C ALA A 304 12.29 -6.03 -9.13
N GLU A 305 11.06 -6.53 -9.00
CA GLU A 305 10.40 -6.71 -7.69
C GLU A 305 11.11 -7.77 -6.85
N ALA A 306 11.57 -8.88 -7.43
CA ALA A 306 12.36 -9.90 -6.75
C ALA A 306 13.71 -9.37 -6.25
N ALA A 307 14.36 -8.49 -7.01
CA ALA A 307 15.59 -7.81 -6.56
C ALA A 307 15.35 -6.95 -5.33
N MET A 308 14.26 -6.18 -5.31
CA MET A 308 13.88 -5.37 -4.14
C MET A 308 13.53 -6.26 -2.94
N THR A 309 12.78 -7.35 -3.14
CA THR A 309 12.45 -8.31 -2.07
C THR A 309 13.72 -8.85 -1.42
N ALA A 310 14.66 -9.35 -2.22
CA ALA A 310 15.90 -9.90 -1.73
C ALA A 310 16.73 -8.86 -0.95
N PHE A 311 16.70 -7.61 -1.38
CA PHE A 311 17.37 -6.52 -0.67
C PHE A 311 16.68 -6.19 0.66
N LEU A 312 15.36 -6.13 0.69
CA LEU A 312 14.60 -5.88 1.93
C LEU A 312 14.81 -6.99 2.98
N GLU A 313 14.87 -8.24 2.54
CA GLU A 313 15.20 -9.37 3.42
C GLU A 313 16.61 -9.26 4.00
N MET A 314 17.58 -8.85 3.20
CA MET A 314 18.94 -8.57 3.66
C MET A 314 18.96 -7.40 4.65
N GLU A 315 18.29 -6.29 4.31
CA GLU A 315 18.16 -5.11 5.18
C GLU A 315 17.54 -5.45 6.53
N ALA A 316 16.51 -6.30 6.56
CA ALA A 316 15.87 -6.75 7.79
C ALA A 316 16.80 -7.54 8.71
N GLY A 317 17.76 -8.26 8.15
CA GLY A 317 18.80 -8.99 8.89
C GLY A 317 19.94 -8.13 9.46
N LEU A 318 20.04 -6.85 9.08
CA LEU A 318 21.08 -5.93 9.55
C LEU A 318 20.73 -5.33 10.91
N SER A 319 21.74 -5.12 11.77
CA SER A 319 21.58 -4.36 13.01
C SER A 319 21.27 -2.88 12.73
N VAL A 320 20.77 -2.18 13.74
CA VAL A 320 20.50 -0.73 13.64
C VAL A 320 21.76 0.05 13.26
N GLU A 321 22.91 -0.35 13.79
CA GLU A 321 24.21 0.28 13.49
C GLU A 321 24.63 0.01 12.04
N GLN A 322 24.49 -1.23 11.57
CA GLN A 322 24.80 -1.61 10.17
C GLN A 322 23.89 -0.92 9.15
N ARG A 323 22.68 -0.55 9.53
CA ARG A 323 21.77 0.24 8.68
C ARG A 323 22.07 1.75 8.73
N GLY A 324 22.85 2.21 9.69
CA GLY A 324 23.15 3.64 9.87
C GLY A 324 22.12 4.39 10.72
N GLY A 325 21.30 3.67 11.50
CA GLY A 325 20.38 4.25 12.46
C GLY A 325 19.02 3.56 12.50
N ARG A 326 18.21 3.82 13.52
CA ARG A 326 16.89 3.21 13.72
C ARG A 326 15.91 3.51 12.58
N ARG A 327 16.03 4.68 11.96
CA ARG A 327 15.13 5.18 10.92
C ARG A 327 15.65 4.98 9.50
N ALA A 328 16.86 4.43 9.38
CA ALA A 328 17.45 4.15 8.09
C ALA A 328 16.83 2.90 7.47
N GLN A 329 16.24 3.06 6.32
CA GLN A 329 15.69 1.98 5.49
C GLN A 329 15.68 2.39 4.02
N THR A 330 15.58 1.42 3.15
CA THR A 330 15.54 1.65 1.71
C THR A 330 14.10 1.66 1.22
N ASP A 331 13.66 2.78 0.69
CA ASP A 331 12.30 2.95 0.18
C ASP A 331 12.22 2.86 -1.34
N VAL A 332 13.33 3.08 -2.04
CA VAL A 332 13.39 3.10 -3.51
C VAL A 332 14.73 2.55 -3.98
N ILE A 333 14.71 1.68 -4.96
CA ILE A 333 15.90 1.20 -5.67
C ILE A 333 15.73 1.31 -7.19
N GLY A 334 16.83 1.52 -7.90
CA GLY A 334 16.94 1.28 -9.32
C GLY A 334 17.50 -0.11 -9.59
N VAL A 335 16.98 -0.82 -10.58
CA VAL A 335 17.58 -2.07 -11.08
C VAL A 335 17.71 -1.95 -12.59
N ASP A 336 18.93 -2.11 -13.07
CA ASP A 336 19.25 -2.02 -14.48
C ASP A 336 19.45 -3.40 -15.09
N PHE A 337 18.85 -3.63 -16.24
CA PHE A 337 18.93 -4.88 -16.99
C PHE A 337 19.50 -4.66 -18.40
N LEU A 338 20.19 -5.68 -18.89
CA LEU A 338 20.44 -5.86 -20.32
C LEU A 338 19.51 -6.92 -20.89
N LEU A 339 19.02 -6.67 -22.09
CA LEU A 339 18.34 -7.69 -22.87
C LEU A 339 19.38 -8.43 -23.72
N THR A 340 19.48 -9.74 -23.53
CA THR A 340 20.37 -10.62 -24.27
C THR A 340 19.57 -11.72 -24.99
N SER A 341 20.18 -12.33 -26.00
CA SER A 341 19.57 -13.45 -26.72
C SER A 341 20.48 -14.67 -26.58
N SER A 342 19.91 -15.78 -26.13
CA SER A 342 20.56 -17.09 -26.14
C SER A 342 19.65 -18.09 -26.84
N GLU A 343 20.15 -18.76 -27.85
CA GLU A 343 19.38 -19.77 -28.64
C GLU A 343 18.01 -19.27 -29.12
N GLN A 344 17.92 -18.02 -29.55
CA GLN A 344 16.69 -17.32 -29.98
C GLN A 344 15.69 -16.97 -28.84
N VAL A 345 16.06 -17.22 -27.59
CA VAL A 345 15.25 -16.82 -26.43
C VAL A 345 15.82 -15.51 -25.86
N LEU A 346 14.95 -14.51 -25.72
CA LEU A 346 15.30 -13.23 -25.07
C LEU A 346 15.38 -13.44 -23.56
N GLN A 347 16.49 -13.02 -22.97
CA GLN A 347 16.74 -13.11 -21.53
C GLN A 347 17.12 -11.75 -20.96
N LEU A 348 16.71 -11.52 -19.72
CA LEU A 348 17.08 -10.34 -18.96
C LEU A 348 18.19 -10.67 -17.98
N MET A 349 19.30 -9.94 -18.09
CA MET A 349 20.44 -10.02 -17.18
C MET A 349 20.54 -8.73 -16.37
N ALA A 350 20.54 -8.82 -15.04
CA ALA A 350 20.71 -7.66 -14.18
C ALA A 350 22.17 -7.17 -14.21
N LEU A 351 22.34 -5.88 -14.44
CA LEU A 351 23.64 -5.22 -14.46
C LEU A 351 24.04 -4.64 -13.12
N GLU A 352 23.15 -3.90 -12.50
CA GLU A 352 23.40 -3.19 -11.24
C GLU A 352 22.10 -2.87 -10.51
N MET A 353 22.23 -2.67 -9.21
CA MET A 353 21.23 -2.04 -8.37
C MET A 353 21.76 -0.67 -7.94
N ASN A 354 20.89 0.31 -7.90
CA ASN A 354 21.23 1.69 -7.57
C ASN A 354 20.35 2.18 -6.42
N SER A 355 20.98 2.76 -5.40
CA SER A 355 20.26 3.41 -4.29
C SER A 355 19.84 4.84 -4.63
N GLN A 356 20.46 5.42 -5.64
CA GLN A 356 20.31 6.82 -6.00
C GLN A 356 19.50 6.97 -7.29
N LEU A 357 18.25 7.41 -7.10
CA LEU A 357 17.53 8.07 -8.17
C LEU A 357 17.98 9.52 -8.16
N CYS A 358 18.97 9.85 -8.98
CA CYS A 358 19.36 11.25 -9.12
C CYS A 358 18.23 12.07 -9.74
N LEU A 359 18.19 13.37 -9.47
CA LEU A 359 17.22 14.29 -10.08
C LEU A 359 17.22 14.21 -11.61
N GLU A 360 18.37 13.88 -12.20
CA GLU A 360 18.51 13.63 -13.64
C GLU A 360 17.70 12.41 -14.10
N THR A 361 17.67 11.33 -13.33
CA THR A 361 16.85 10.16 -13.62
C THR A 361 15.36 10.49 -13.51
N CYS A 362 14.95 11.25 -12.49
CA CYS A 362 13.56 11.69 -12.36
C CYS A 362 13.15 12.64 -13.50
N ALA A 363 14.04 13.56 -13.90
CA ALA A 363 13.81 14.46 -15.04
C ALA A 363 13.74 13.69 -16.37
N LEU A 364 14.56 12.65 -16.51
CA LEU A 364 14.54 11.76 -17.67
C LEU A 364 13.20 11.01 -17.74
N PHE A 365 12.72 10.43 -16.64
CA PHE A 365 11.42 9.77 -16.59
C PHE A 365 10.27 10.71 -16.94
N GLU A 366 10.32 11.94 -16.43
CA GLU A 366 9.31 12.95 -16.71
C GLU A 366 9.29 13.35 -18.20
N SER A 367 10.47 13.61 -18.78
CA SER A 367 10.58 13.98 -20.19
C SER A 367 10.14 12.85 -21.12
N MET A 368 10.37 11.61 -20.72
CA MET A 368 9.93 10.44 -21.49
C MET A 368 8.44 10.20 -21.39
N GLY A 369 7.85 10.35 -20.20
CA GLY A 369 6.40 10.32 -20.02
C GLY A 369 5.72 11.32 -20.93
N GLN A 370 6.21 12.57 -20.96
CA GLN A 370 5.69 13.63 -21.84
C GLN A 370 5.85 13.27 -23.32
N ALA A 371 6.95 12.66 -23.71
CA ALA A 371 7.19 12.24 -25.10
C ALA A 371 6.22 11.17 -25.61
N VAL A 372 5.64 10.36 -24.70
CA VAL A 372 4.61 9.36 -25.01
C VAL A 372 3.19 9.81 -24.64
N GLY A 373 3.00 11.09 -24.34
CA GLY A 373 1.69 11.68 -24.08
C GLY A 373 1.19 11.54 -22.64
N VAL A 374 2.04 11.12 -21.69
CA VAL A 374 1.71 11.12 -20.26
C VAL A 374 1.72 12.56 -19.74
N PRO A 375 0.70 13.02 -19.01
CA PRO A 375 0.67 14.36 -18.44
C PRO A 375 1.87 14.65 -17.54
N ALA A 376 2.26 15.92 -17.47
CA ALA A 376 3.36 16.35 -16.60
C ALA A 376 3.11 15.98 -15.14
N GLY A 377 4.12 15.37 -14.48
CA GLY A 377 4.07 14.90 -13.10
C GLY A 377 3.53 13.47 -12.89
N GLU A 378 2.86 12.88 -13.86
CA GLU A 378 2.29 11.53 -13.75
C GLU A 378 3.37 10.43 -13.72
N SER A 379 4.45 10.59 -14.46
CA SER A 379 5.56 9.61 -14.48
C SER A 379 6.30 9.53 -13.13
N SER A 380 6.38 10.63 -12.39
CA SER A 380 7.03 10.71 -11.08
C SER A 380 6.06 10.42 -9.90
N ARG A 381 4.77 10.31 -10.17
CA ARG A 381 3.71 10.17 -9.17
C ARG A 381 3.93 9.01 -8.19
N PRO A 382 4.26 7.77 -8.62
CA PRO A 382 4.44 6.66 -7.69
C PRO A 382 5.59 6.89 -6.70
N LEU A 383 6.67 7.54 -7.16
CA LEU A 383 7.79 7.90 -6.30
C LEU A 383 7.37 8.95 -5.25
N VAL A 384 6.68 10.00 -5.68
CA VAL A 384 6.17 11.06 -4.79
C VAL A 384 5.18 10.47 -3.78
N GLU A 385 4.28 9.60 -4.19
CA GLU A 385 3.35 8.91 -3.29
C GLU A 385 4.09 8.07 -2.23
N THR A 386 5.14 7.34 -2.60
CA THR A 386 5.96 6.57 -1.66
C THR A 386 6.60 7.47 -0.61
N MET A 387 7.17 8.60 -1.04
CA MET A 387 7.77 9.60 -0.14
C MET A 387 6.73 10.21 0.80
N LEU A 388 5.55 10.58 0.29
CA LEU A 388 4.48 11.15 1.09
C LEU A 388 3.98 10.17 2.15
N ARG A 389 3.81 8.90 1.78
CA ARG A 389 3.42 7.83 2.73
C ARG A 389 4.46 7.66 3.83
N ARG A 390 5.73 7.63 3.47
CA ARG A 390 6.81 7.52 4.45
C ARG A 390 6.81 8.70 5.43
N THR A 391 6.61 9.90 4.90
CA THR A 391 6.46 11.12 5.71
C THR A 391 5.29 11.01 6.68
N GLN A 392 4.15 10.52 6.25
CA GLN A 392 2.97 10.33 7.10
C GLN A 392 3.24 9.32 8.22
N CYS A 393 3.83 8.15 7.90
CA CYS A 393 4.21 7.18 8.91
C CYS A 393 5.15 7.78 9.95
N HIS A 394 6.15 8.55 9.51
CA HIS A 394 7.08 9.22 10.41
C HIS A 394 6.41 10.27 11.32
N LEU A 395 5.46 11.03 10.78
CA LEU A 395 4.69 12.00 11.58
C LEU A 395 3.85 11.33 12.68
N MET A 396 3.50 10.07 12.47
CA MET A 396 2.69 9.30 13.40
C MET A 396 3.52 8.46 14.38
N GLU A 397 4.80 8.22 14.10
CA GLU A 397 5.70 7.46 14.97
C GLU A 397 5.81 8.08 16.36
N GLY A 398 5.61 7.25 17.38
CA GLY A 398 5.68 7.67 18.78
C GLY A 398 4.47 8.43 19.31
N LYS A 399 3.45 8.70 18.49
CA LYS A 399 2.21 9.35 18.96
C LYS A 399 1.42 8.43 19.87
N HIS A 400 0.89 9.02 20.94
CA HIS A 400 0.08 8.36 21.95
C HIS A 400 -1.39 8.47 21.61
N VAL A 401 -2.04 7.34 21.36
CA VAL A 401 -3.43 7.27 20.90
C VAL A 401 -4.25 6.41 21.86
N LEU A 402 -5.32 6.96 22.39
CA LEU A 402 -6.31 6.21 23.14
C LEU A 402 -7.30 5.54 22.17
N VAL A 403 -7.50 4.24 22.31
CA VAL A 403 -8.55 3.51 21.58
C VAL A 403 -9.54 2.94 22.60
N ILE A 404 -10.82 3.17 22.38
CA ILE A 404 -11.90 2.71 23.26
C ILE A 404 -12.66 1.61 22.55
N GLY A 405 -12.68 0.40 23.15
CA GLY A 405 -13.24 -0.79 22.53
C GLY A 405 -12.34 -1.42 21.48
N ALA A 406 -11.89 -2.63 21.71
CA ALA A 406 -10.97 -3.34 20.83
C ALA A 406 -11.67 -3.94 19.60
N GLY A 407 -12.90 -4.37 19.78
CA GLY A 407 -13.62 -5.16 18.77
C GLY A 407 -13.13 -6.60 18.68
N GLY A 408 -13.77 -7.40 17.85
CA GLY A 408 -13.42 -8.80 17.64
C GLY A 408 -12.15 -9.03 16.82
N VAL A 409 -11.89 -10.29 16.49
CA VAL A 409 -10.73 -10.75 15.72
C VAL A 409 -10.61 -10.04 14.36
N SER A 410 -11.73 -9.68 13.74
CA SER A 410 -11.76 -8.91 12.50
C SER A 410 -11.05 -7.53 12.60
N LYS A 411 -10.72 -7.07 13.81
CA LYS A 411 -9.96 -5.83 14.08
C LYS A 411 -8.49 -6.07 14.41
N LYS A 412 -7.99 -7.31 14.35
CA LYS A 412 -6.59 -7.64 14.68
C LYS A 412 -5.60 -6.83 13.87
N PHE A 413 -5.89 -6.58 12.60
CA PHE A 413 -5.07 -5.75 11.71
C PHE A 413 -4.82 -4.33 12.25
N VAL A 414 -5.75 -3.76 13.03
CA VAL A 414 -5.60 -2.42 13.62
C VAL A 414 -4.40 -2.37 14.56
N TRP A 415 -4.26 -3.38 15.41
CA TRP A 415 -3.19 -3.46 16.41
C TRP A 415 -1.84 -3.75 15.75
N GLU A 416 -1.83 -4.63 14.77
CA GLU A 416 -0.64 -4.97 13.98
C GLU A 416 -0.15 -3.76 13.16
N ALA A 417 -1.05 -3.06 12.47
CA ALA A 417 -0.73 -1.86 11.71
C ALA A 417 -0.27 -0.71 12.61
N ALA A 418 -0.94 -0.49 13.74
CA ALA A 418 -0.54 0.54 14.70
C ALA A 418 0.90 0.31 15.21
N ARG A 419 1.26 -0.95 15.48
CA ARG A 419 2.61 -1.32 15.88
C ARG A 419 3.62 -1.08 14.75
N ALA A 420 3.27 -1.43 13.51
CA ALA A 420 4.12 -1.19 12.34
C ALA A 420 4.35 0.31 12.09
N TYR A 421 3.38 1.16 12.38
CA TYR A 421 3.51 2.63 12.32
C TYR A 421 4.23 3.24 13.53
N GLY A 422 4.64 2.45 14.50
CA GLY A 422 5.32 2.93 15.71
C GLY A 422 4.41 3.73 16.66
N LEU A 423 3.08 3.56 16.55
CA LEU A 423 2.11 4.19 17.43
C LEU A 423 2.16 3.62 18.85
N LYS A 424 1.90 4.44 19.84
CA LYS A 424 1.77 4.08 21.25
C LYS A 424 0.29 4.00 21.61
N ILE A 425 -0.29 2.82 21.41
CA ILE A 425 -1.72 2.61 21.67
C ILE A 425 -1.97 2.38 23.16
N HIS A 426 -2.92 3.11 23.71
CA HIS A 426 -3.53 2.90 25.01
C HIS A 426 -4.94 2.38 24.78
N LEU A 427 -5.21 1.11 25.10
CA LEU A 427 -6.48 0.46 24.82
C LEU A 427 -7.34 0.40 26.08
N VAL A 428 -8.58 0.83 25.97
CA VAL A 428 -9.65 0.59 26.96
C VAL A 428 -10.52 -0.56 26.46
N GLU A 429 -10.66 -1.62 27.26
CA GLU A 429 -11.42 -2.80 26.88
C GLU A 429 -12.13 -3.42 28.09
N SER A 430 -13.34 -3.95 27.85
CA SER A 430 -14.19 -4.56 28.88
C SER A 430 -13.78 -6.00 29.20
N ASP A 431 -13.24 -6.76 28.22
CA ASP A 431 -12.70 -8.10 28.44
C ASP A 431 -11.25 -8.02 28.94
N PRO A 432 -10.96 -8.45 30.20
CA PRO A 432 -9.60 -8.41 30.73
C PRO A 432 -8.62 -9.35 30.00
N ASN A 433 -9.11 -10.35 29.27
CA ASN A 433 -8.32 -11.36 28.57
C ASN A 433 -8.25 -11.12 27.04
N HIS A 434 -8.71 -9.96 26.58
CA HIS A 434 -8.75 -9.67 25.16
C HIS A 434 -7.37 -9.81 24.49
N PHE A 435 -7.32 -10.44 23.30
CA PHE A 435 -6.07 -10.75 22.58
C PHE A 435 -5.21 -9.49 22.30
N ALA A 436 -5.84 -8.33 22.08
CA ALA A 436 -5.14 -7.09 21.81
C ALA A 436 -4.30 -6.57 22.99
N SER A 437 -4.52 -7.08 24.21
CA SER A 437 -3.77 -6.68 25.41
C SER A 437 -2.25 -6.83 25.26
N GLN A 438 -1.80 -7.82 24.46
CA GLN A 438 -0.39 -8.10 24.20
C GLN A 438 0.20 -7.27 23.04
N LEU A 439 -0.64 -6.58 22.27
CA LEU A 439 -0.26 -5.84 21.06
C LEU A 439 -0.18 -4.32 21.29
N VAL A 440 -0.60 -3.84 22.47
CA VAL A 440 -0.70 -2.41 22.79
C VAL A 440 0.32 -1.97 23.84
N GLN A 441 0.57 -0.65 23.91
CA GLN A 441 1.50 -0.06 24.89
C GLN A 441 0.96 -0.14 26.32
N THR A 442 -0.35 0.10 26.49
CA THR A 442 -1.04 0.09 27.79
C THR A 442 -2.43 -0.50 27.62
N PHE A 443 -2.77 -1.47 28.42
CA PHE A 443 -4.10 -2.04 28.49
C PHE A 443 -4.82 -1.51 29.73
N ILE A 444 -6.02 -0.97 29.55
CA ILE A 444 -6.88 -0.41 30.61
C ILE A 444 -8.16 -1.25 30.63
N HIS A 445 -8.21 -2.19 31.55
CA HIS A 445 -9.44 -2.94 31.79
C HIS A 445 -10.49 -2.01 32.44
N TYR A 446 -11.59 -1.77 31.75
CA TYR A 446 -12.73 -1.01 32.23
C TYR A 446 -13.98 -1.39 31.46
N ASP A 447 -15.03 -1.77 32.18
CA ASP A 447 -16.31 -2.19 31.58
C ASP A 447 -17.07 -0.96 31.06
N THR A 448 -17.26 -0.88 29.75
CA THR A 448 -18.00 0.16 29.04
C THR A 448 -19.28 -0.35 28.40
N THR A 449 -19.70 -1.58 28.68
CA THR A 449 -20.79 -2.25 27.95
C THR A 449 -22.16 -1.62 28.14
N GLU A 450 -22.40 -0.91 29.26
CA GLU A 450 -23.66 -0.19 29.52
C GLU A 450 -23.66 1.22 28.91
N HIS A 451 -23.80 1.32 27.59
CA HIS A 451 -23.68 2.58 26.83
C HIS A 451 -24.76 3.63 27.15
N LYS A 452 -25.80 3.30 27.87
CA LYS A 452 -26.76 4.25 28.43
C LYS A 452 -26.11 5.20 29.47
N ARG A 453 -24.94 4.83 30.00
CA ARG A 453 -24.15 5.59 30.97
C ARG A 453 -22.86 6.16 30.40
N ASP A 454 -22.79 6.41 29.11
CA ASP A 454 -21.58 6.87 28.43
C ASP A 454 -21.01 8.17 29.02
N GLU A 455 -21.86 9.09 29.59
CA GLU A 455 -21.39 10.27 30.28
C GLU A 455 -20.57 9.93 31.54
N GLU A 456 -21.02 8.96 32.32
CA GLU A 456 -20.31 8.50 33.53
C GLU A 456 -19.03 7.74 33.14
N HIS A 457 -19.12 6.88 32.13
CA HIS A 457 -17.96 6.18 31.58
C HIS A 457 -16.89 7.16 31.08
N ALA A 458 -17.29 8.22 30.35
CA ALA A 458 -16.37 9.23 29.85
C ALA A 458 -15.64 9.95 31.01
N GLN A 459 -16.39 10.37 32.06
CA GLN A 459 -15.77 11.00 33.23
C GLN A 459 -14.75 10.06 33.90
N ARG A 460 -15.10 8.77 34.06
CA ARG A 460 -14.20 7.82 34.69
C ARG A 460 -12.97 7.54 33.85
N LEU A 461 -13.12 7.38 32.52
CA LEU A 461 -12.01 7.19 31.60
C LEU A 461 -11.05 8.38 31.58
N VAL A 462 -11.58 9.62 31.57
CA VAL A 462 -10.78 10.83 31.69
C VAL A 462 -10.03 10.87 33.02
N GLY A 463 -10.66 10.44 34.12
CA GLY A 463 -10.03 10.25 35.41
C GLY A 463 -8.84 9.27 35.32
N LEU A 464 -9.05 8.10 34.73
CA LEU A 464 -8.00 7.07 34.55
C LEU A 464 -6.82 7.55 33.69
N VAL A 465 -7.10 8.31 32.62
CA VAL A 465 -6.05 8.93 31.78
C VAL A 465 -5.18 9.88 32.60
N ARG A 466 -5.80 10.73 33.43
CA ARG A 466 -5.11 11.68 34.31
C ARG A 466 -4.37 11.00 35.43
N GLU A 467 -4.99 10.04 36.12
CA GLU A 467 -4.38 9.25 37.20
C GLU A 467 -3.11 8.52 36.74
N ARG A 468 -3.07 8.07 35.48
CA ARG A 468 -1.93 7.39 34.87
C ARG A 468 -0.91 8.34 34.22
N GLY A 469 -1.16 9.64 34.22
CA GLY A 469 -0.29 10.64 33.60
C GLY A 469 -0.12 10.47 32.09
N LEU A 470 -1.13 9.96 31.40
CA LEU A 470 -1.05 9.72 29.97
C LEU A 470 -1.24 11.05 29.20
N HIS A 471 -0.26 11.39 28.38
CA HIS A 471 -0.34 12.48 27.42
C HIS A 471 -0.75 11.90 26.08
N LEU A 472 -1.95 12.27 25.59
CA LEU A 472 -2.54 11.73 24.40
C LEU A 472 -2.48 12.73 23.24
N ASP A 473 -2.09 12.27 22.06
CA ASP A 473 -2.16 13.02 20.79
C ASP A 473 -3.53 12.90 20.13
N GLY A 474 -4.25 11.79 20.37
CA GLY A 474 -5.56 11.54 19.80
C GLY A 474 -6.34 10.47 20.54
N CYS A 475 -7.65 10.40 20.26
CA CYS A 475 -8.52 9.34 20.75
C CYS A 475 -9.53 8.95 19.66
N LEU A 476 -9.73 7.66 19.45
CA LEU A 476 -10.67 7.13 18.46
C LEU A 476 -11.21 5.75 18.86
N SER A 477 -12.19 5.27 18.12
CA SER A 477 -12.69 3.90 18.19
C SER A 477 -12.88 3.30 16.80
N TYR A 478 -12.74 1.99 16.71
CA TYR A 478 -13.12 1.18 15.55
C TYR A 478 -14.31 0.26 15.84
N TRP A 479 -14.87 0.40 17.06
CA TRP A 479 -15.98 -0.40 17.55
C TRP A 479 -17.26 0.42 17.61
N ASP A 480 -18.29 -0.06 16.94
CA ASP A 480 -19.54 0.69 16.75
C ASP A 480 -20.16 1.23 18.04
N ASP A 481 -20.14 0.41 19.10
CA ASP A 481 -20.80 0.74 20.36
C ASP A 481 -20.12 1.89 21.10
N CYS A 482 -18.81 2.05 20.94
CA CYS A 482 -18.00 3.02 21.66
C CYS A 482 -17.90 4.41 20.99
N MET A 483 -18.58 4.65 19.86
CA MET A 483 -18.39 5.88 19.08
C MET A 483 -18.82 7.15 19.81
N VAL A 484 -19.95 7.11 20.52
CA VAL A 484 -20.44 8.27 21.31
C VAL A 484 -19.57 8.47 22.55
N LEU A 485 -19.20 7.39 23.24
CA LEU A 485 -18.28 7.43 24.38
C LEU A 485 -16.93 8.05 23.99
N THR A 486 -16.39 7.65 22.85
CA THR A 486 -15.14 8.24 22.31
C THR A 486 -15.25 9.73 22.10
N ALA A 487 -16.34 10.22 21.52
CA ALA A 487 -16.55 11.64 21.31
C ALA A 487 -16.66 12.43 22.63
N LEU A 488 -17.33 11.85 23.64
CA LEU A 488 -17.42 12.43 25.00
C LEU A 488 -16.03 12.53 25.67
N VAL A 489 -15.19 11.49 25.53
CA VAL A 489 -13.82 11.50 26.05
C VAL A 489 -12.98 12.55 25.31
N CYS A 490 -13.08 12.61 23.98
CA CYS A 490 -12.39 13.63 23.18
C CYS A 490 -12.77 15.05 23.61
N GLU A 491 -14.06 15.33 23.80
CA GLU A 491 -14.54 16.66 24.21
C GLU A 491 -13.96 17.05 25.57
N GLN A 492 -13.95 16.13 26.56
CA GLN A 492 -13.44 16.40 27.92
C GLN A 492 -11.91 16.53 27.99
N LEU A 493 -11.18 15.91 27.05
CA LEU A 493 -9.72 15.98 26.95
C LEU A 493 -9.23 17.06 25.96
N GLY A 494 -10.13 17.73 25.23
CA GLY A 494 -9.78 18.70 24.20
C GLY A 494 -9.11 18.08 22.98
N LEU A 495 -9.39 16.80 22.69
CA LEU A 495 -8.88 16.08 21.55
C LEU A 495 -9.79 16.25 20.32
N ARG A 496 -9.19 16.09 19.14
CA ARG A 496 -9.94 16.25 17.89
C ARG A 496 -10.88 15.07 17.63
N CYS A 497 -12.15 15.39 17.39
CA CYS A 497 -13.19 14.45 16.99
C CYS A 497 -14.34 15.21 16.31
N SER A 498 -15.30 14.53 15.72
CA SER A 498 -16.60 15.13 15.39
C SER A 498 -17.38 15.43 16.68
N PRO A 499 -18.22 16.48 16.71
CA PRO A 499 -18.98 16.85 17.92
C PRO A 499 -19.84 15.72 18.47
N VAL A 500 -19.96 15.59 19.78
CA VAL A 500 -20.80 14.58 20.46
C VAL A 500 -22.22 14.55 19.89
N ALA A 501 -22.82 15.73 19.66
CA ALA A 501 -24.17 15.82 19.09
C ALA A 501 -24.27 15.18 17.71
N ALA A 502 -23.23 15.35 16.86
CA ALA A 502 -23.15 14.74 15.54
C ALA A 502 -23.01 13.21 15.62
N MET A 503 -22.15 12.72 16.52
CA MET A 503 -21.96 11.29 16.73
C MET A 503 -23.23 10.60 17.23
N ARG A 504 -23.98 11.23 18.13
CA ARG A 504 -25.28 10.74 18.59
C ARG A 504 -26.33 10.70 17.48
N VAL A 505 -26.32 11.69 16.59
CA VAL A 505 -27.21 11.68 15.41
C VAL A 505 -26.83 10.54 14.48
N ALA A 506 -25.55 10.38 14.15
CA ALA A 506 -25.10 9.37 13.19
C ALA A 506 -25.24 7.92 13.72
N LYS A 507 -25.03 7.72 15.04
CA LYS A 507 -25.13 6.38 15.65
C LYS A 507 -26.57 5.86 15.70
N GLN A 508 -27.57 6.71 15.85
CA GLN A 508 -28.97 6.33 15.92
C GLN A 508 -29.63 6.41 14.55
N LYS A 509 -29.95 5.26 13.93
CA LYS A 509 -30.44 5.17 12.53
C LYS A 509 -31.69 6.05 12.26
N SER A 510 -32.72 5.91 13.11
CA SER A 510 -33.95 6.72 12.94
C SER A 510 -33.69 8.21 13.09
N ARG A 511 -32.82 8.59 14.04
CA ARG A 511 -32.46 9.98 14.31
C ARG A 511 -31.68 10.61 13.17
N THR A 512 -30.79 9.84 12.52
CA THR A 512 -30.09 10.28 11.29
C THR A 512 -31.10 10.75 10.24
N HIS A 513 -32.01 9.86 9.84
CA HIS A 513 -33.02 10.19 8.84
C HIS A 513 -33.93 11.34 9.24
N GLN A 514 -34.44 11.31 10.48
CA GLN A 514 -35.32 12.38 11.00
C GLN A 514 -34.60 13.72 11.06
N HIS A 515 -33.32 13.75 11.44
CA HIS A 515 -32.50 14.96 11.47
C HIS A 515 -32.34 15.57 10.08
N LEU A 516 -31.95 14.75 9.08
CA LEU A 516 -31.80 15.20 7.70
C LEU A 516 -33.13 15.69 7.11
N LEU A 517 -34.25 15.01 7.39
CA LEU A 517 -35.59 15.42 6.94
C LEU A 517 -36.05 16.75 7.56
N ARG A 518 -35.72 17.02 8.85
CA ARG A 518 -36.05 18.30 9.52
C ARG A 518 -35.29 19.47 8.93
N ARG A 519 -33.99 19.31 8.63
CA ARG A 519 -33.16 20.33 8.00
C ARG A 519 -33.75 20.86 6.68
N ARG A 520 -34.47 20.01 5.94
CA ARG A 520 -35.16 20.40 4.72
C ARG A 520 -36.21 21.50 4.95
N LYS A 521 -36.88 21.48 6.11
CA LYS A 521 -37.92 22.44 6.44
C LYS A 521 -37.37 23.81 6.87
N GLU A 522 -36.12 23.84 7.35
CA GLU A 522 -35.47 25.00 7.92
C GLU A 522 -34.51 25.72 6.96
N ALA A 523 -34.13 25.08 5.83
CA ALA A 523 -33.16 25.62 4.91
C ALA A 523 -33.78 26.58 3.88
N PRO A 524 -33.09 27.69 3.51
CA PRO A 524 -33.49 28.54 2.39
C PRO A 524 -33.56 27.73 1.09
N LEU A 525 -34.45 28.07 0.19
CA LEU A 525 -34.62 27.46 -1.13
C LEU A 525 -33.25 27.33 -1.85
N GLY A 526 -32.77 26.11 -2.02
CA GLY A 526 -31.52 25.77 -2.75
C GLY A 526 -30.43 25.05 -1.97
N TRP A 527 -30.52 24.91 -0.63
CA TRP A 527 -29.44 24.31 0.20
C TRP A 527 -29.77 22.97 0.86
N ALA A 528 -30.91 22.37 0.61
CA ALA A 528 -31.38 21.17 1.30
C ALA A 528 -31.32 19.91 0.43
N SER A 529 -30.22 19.70 -0.30
CA SER A 529 -30.05 18.51 -1.12
C SER A 529 -29.96 17.21 -0.30
N GLU A 530 -29.37 17.26 0.92
CA GLU A 530 -29.18 16.08 1.78
C GLU A 530 -30.49 15.45 2.27
N ALA A 531 -31.54 16.21 2.41
CA ALA A 531 -32.85 15.67 2.76
C ALA A 531 -33.47 14.78 1.66
N LEU A 532 -32.99 14.90 0.44
CA LEU A 532 -33.42 14.04 -0.68
C LEU A 532 -32.93 12.60 -0.51
N TYR A 533 -31.87 12.39 0.25
CA TYR A 533 -31.28 11.08 0.47
C TYR A 533 -31.90 10.33 1.66
N ALA A 534 -32.49 11.04 2.62
CA ALA A 534 -33.13 10.43 3.78
C ALA A 534 -34.37 9.64 3.40
N VAL A 535 -34.62 8.56 4.13
CA VAL A 535 -35.78 7.67 3.96
C VAL A 535 -36.74 7.86 5.15
N PRO A 536 -38.05 7.96 4.92
CA PRO A 536 -39.03 8.02 6.02
C PRO A 536 -38.90 6.82 6.95
N CYS A 537 -38.86 7.07 8.26
CA CYS A 537 -38.77 6.02 9.26
C CYS A 537 -39.35 6.46 10.62
N CYS A 538 -39.70 5.51 11.43
CA CYS A 538 -40.21 5.68 12.79
C CYS A 538 -39.43 4.84 13.79
N HIS A 539 -39.09 5.40 14.91
CA HIS A 539 -38.52 4.71 16.09
C HIS A 539 -39.60 3.90 16.80
N LEU A 540 -39.27 2.70 17.26
CA LEU A 540 -40.19 1.73 17.86
C LEU A 540 -39.63 1.22 19.21
N GLU A 541 -40.38 1.44 20.29
CA GLU A 541 -40.13 0.88 21.64
C GLU A 541 -41.29 0.04 22.15
N SER A 542 -42.43 0.10 21.46
CA SER A 542 -43.65 -0.58 21.87
C SER A 542 -44.56 -0.96 20.70
N HIS A 543 -45.52 -1.86 20.92
CA HIS A 543 -46.55 -2.20 19.97
C HIS A 543 -47.40 -0.99 19.52
N ALA A 544 -47.60 -0.01 20.43
CA ALA A 544 -48.28 1.21 20.08
C ALA A 544 -47.49 2.07 19.08
N ASP A 545 -46.17 2.00 19.13
CA ASP A 545 -45.29 2.67 18.15
C ASP A 545 -45.38 2.00 16.78
N VAL A 546 -45.46 0.66 16.75
CA VAL A 546 -45.68 -0.11 15.50
C VAL A 546 -46.98 0.34 14.82
N GLU A 547 -48.08 0.41 15.56
CA GLU A 547 -49.37 0.88 15.05
C GLU A 547 -49.31 2.34 14.57
N ARG A 548 -48.57 3.19 15.28
CA ARG A 548 -48.38 4.59 14.88
C ARG A 548 -47.54 4.70 13.60
N ALA A 549 -46.45 3.94 13.52
CA ALA A 549 -45.55 3.92 12.36
C ALA A 549 -46.28 3.41 11.10
N ALA A 550 -47.08 2.34 11.21
CA ALA A 550 -47.83 1.75 10.12
C ALA A 550 -48.86 2.69 9.49
N ARG A 551 -49.32 3.73 10.21
CA ARG A 551 -50.23 4.76 9.67
C ARG A 551 -49.53 5.82 8.83
N HIS A 552 -48.22 5.95 8.98
CA HIS A 552 -47.43 7.02 8.37
C HIS A 552 -46.45 6.53 7.31
N LEU A 553 -46.12 5.24 7.28
CA LEU A 553 -45.13 4.66 6.37
C LEU A 553 -45.80 3.72 5.39
N SER A 554 -45.22 3.62 4.19
CA SER A 554 -45.69 2.72 3.15
C SER A 554 -45.10 1.33 3.32
N PHE A 555 -45.86 0.28 2.97
CA PHE A 555 -45.37 -1.07 2.88
C PHE A 555 -45.04 -1.45 1.43
N PRO A 556 -44.08 -2.39 1.18
CA PRO A 556 -43.29 -3.07 2.21
C PRO A 556 -42.34 -2.13 2.95
N GLY A 557 -42.06 -2.49 4.19
CA GLY A 557 -41.11 -1.77 5.04
C GLY A 557 -39.95 -2.66 5.51
N VAL A 558 -38.93 -2.05 6.10
CA VAL A 558 -37.81 -2.75 6.71
C VAL A 558 -37.79 -2.47 8.20
N MET A 559 -37.85 -3.49 8.99
CA MET A 559 -37.62 -3.41 10.43
C MET A 559 -36.18 -3.80 10.74
N LYS A 560 -35.53 -3.04 11.62
CA LYS A 560 -34.16 -3.32 12.06
C LYS A 560 -33.92 -2.74 13.46
N LEU A 561 -32.88 -3.24 14.17
CA LEU A 561 -32.41 -2.65 15.41
C LEU A 561 -31.92 -1.21 15.19
N GLU A 562 -32.22 -0.34 16.15
CA GLU A 562 -31.82 1.08 16.13
C GLU A 562 -30.30 1.24 16.08
N TYR A 563 -29.58 0.41 16.85
CA TYR A 563 -28.13 0.44 16.99
C TYR A 563 -27.43 -0.82 16.41
N GLY A 564 -28.18 -1.69 15.71
CA GLY A 564 -27.69 -2.98 15.22
C GLY A 564 -26.62 -2.87 14.12
N ALA A 565 -25.89 -3.98 13.95
CA ALA A 565 -24.89 -4.18 12.90
C ALA A 565 -25.02 -5.57 12.26
N GLY A 566 -24.41 -5.80 11.09
CA GLY A 566 -24.31 -7.11 10.44
C GLY A 566 -25.65 -7.71 10.00
N ALA A 567 -26.66 -6.92 9.70
CA ALA A 567 -28.04 -7.34 9.36
C ALA A 567 -28.74 -8.15 10.46
N VAL A 568 -28.21 -8.26 11.67
CA VAL A 568 -28.88 -8.95 12.79
C VAL A 568 -30.18 -8.24 13.14
N GLY A 569 -31.27 -9.00 13.20
CA GLY A 569 -32.61 -8.48 13.47
C GLY A 569 -33.26 -7.69 12.33
N VAL A 570 -32.64 -7.63 11.13
CA VAL A 570 -33.22 -6.97 9.96
C VAL A 570 -34.23 -7.88 9.28
N LYS A 571 -35.39 -7.33 8.91
CA LYS A 571 -36.41 -8.08 8.17
C LYS A 571 -37.27 -7.18 7.29
N LEU A 572 -37.54 -7.63 6.07
CA LEU A 572 -38.58 -7.11 5.21
C LEU A 572 -39.95 -7.49 5.77
N VAL A 573 -40.85 -6.53 5.92
CA VAL A 573 -42.20 -6.68 6.44
C VAL A 573 -43.22 -6.13 5.43
N GLU A 574 -44.26 -6.91 5.14
CA GLU A 574 -45.28 -6.62 4.12
C GLU A 574 -46.48 -5.87 4.71
N ASP A 575 -46.69 -5.99 6.02
CA ASP A 575 -47.85 -5.44 6.71
C ASP A 575 -47.58 -5.22 8.22
N VAL A 576 -48.50 -4.60 8.90
CA VAL A 576 -48.45 -4.30 10.34
C VAL A 576 -48.41 -5.57 11.21
N GLN A 577 -49.05 -6.67 10.76
CA GLN A 577 -49.06 -7.91 11.54
C GLN A 577 -47.65 -8.54 11.58
N GLN A 578 -46.97 -8.55 10.44
CA GLN A 578 -45.57 -8.99 10.37
C GLN A 578 -44.64 -8.10 11.23
N CYS A 579 -44.93 -6.79 11.29
CA CYS A 579 -44.20 -5.89 12.17
C CYS A 579 -44.34 -6.31 13.65
N HIS A 580 -45.57 -6.59 14.13
CA HIS A 580 -45.80 -7.03 15.50
C HIS A 580 -45.10 -8.35 15.83
N LEU A 581 -45.20 -9.34 14.94
CA LEU A 581 -44.55 -10.65 15.11
C LEU A 581 -43.02 -10.50 15.16
N HIS A 582 -42.47 -9.66 14.31
CA HIS A 582 -41.01 -9.45 14.30
C HIS A 582 -40.54 -8.64 15.50
N PHE A 583 -41.30 -7.63 15.93
CA PHE A 583 -41.03 -6.86 17.14
C PHE A 583 -41.00 -7.75 18.37
N GLU A 584 -41.99 -8.63 18.54
CA GLU A 584 -42.02 -9.62 19.63
C GLU A 584 -40.82 -10.56 19.59
N LYS A 585 -40.47 -11.09 18.41
CA LYS A 585 -39.31 -11.97 18.24
C LYS A 585 -38.02 -11.26 18.70
N ILE A 586 -37.74 -10.09 18.19
CA ILE A 586 -36.52 -9.37 18.55
C ILE A 586 -36.48 -8.97 20.02
N SER A 587 -37.61 -8.51 20.59
CA SER A 587 -37.69 -8.13 22.00
C SER A 587 -37.45 -9.31 22.93
N ARG A 588 -37.76 -10.54 22.48
CA ARG A 588 -37.50 -11.78 23.23
C ARG A 588 -36.09 -12.31 23.04
N ASP A 589 -35.61 -12.36 21.79
CA ASP A 589 -34.41 -13.09 21.39
C ASP A 589 -33.13 -12.25 21.53
N LEU A 590 -33.21 -10.94 21.34
CA LEU A 590 -32.09 -10.02 21.41
C LEU A 590 -32.27 -9.04 22.58
N ARG A 591 -31.72 -9.38 23.73
CA ARG A 591 -31.73 -8.55 24.94
C ARG A 591 -30.32 -8.22 25.36
N GLU A 592 -30.16 -7.26 26.25
CA GLU A 592 -28.86 -6.80 26.78
C GLU A 592 -28.03 -7.94 27.41
N ASP A 593 -28.68 -9.02 27.85
CA ASP A 593 -28.02 -10.19 28.43
C ASP A 593 -27.67 -11.29 27.42
N THR A 594 -27.92 -11.09 26.14
CA THR A 594 -27.55 -12.04 25.08
C THR A 594 -26.14 -11.79 24.57
N ASP A 595 -25.39 -12.88 24.29
CA ASP A 595 -24.04 -12.79 23.75
C ASP A 595 -24.07 -12.55 22.23
N HIS A 596 -24.18 -11.29 21.85
CA HIS A 596 -24.10 -10.81 20.47
C HIS A 596 -23.22 -9.56 20.41
N PRO A 597 -21.87 -9.69 20.50
CA PRO A 597 -20.96 -8.54 20.50
C PRO A 597 -21.11 -7.68 19.24
N GLY A 598 -21.11 -6.36 19.44
CA GLY A 598 -21.10 -5.41 18.34
C GLY A 598 -22.41 -5.14 17.64
N ILE A 599 -23.53 -5.67 18.14
CA ILE A 599 -24.88 -5.35 17.60
C ILE A 599 -25.62 -4.25 18.37
N GLY A 600 -24.95 -3.54 19.27
CA GLY A 600 -25.47 -2.36 19.95
C GLY A 600 -26.45 -2.63 21.08
N LEU A 601 -26.49 -3.83 21.65
CA LEU A 601 -27.41 -4.17 22.74
C LEU A 601 -27.14 -3.39 24.04
N GLY A 602 -25.92 -2.91 24.26
CA GLY A 602 -25.61 -1.98 25.37
C GLY A 602 -26.36 -0.65 25.30
N TRP A 603 -26.91 -0.29 24.15
CA TRP A 603 -27.82 0.83 23.93
C TRP A 603 -29.30 0.44 24.09
N GLY A 604 -29.60 -0.86 24.27
CA GLY A 604 -30.93 -1.43 24.24
C GLY A 604 -31.31 -2.03 22.90
N ASN A 605 -32.48 -2.68 22.87
CA ASN A 605 -33.00 -3.38 21.69
C ASN A 605 -34.15 -2.62 21.00
N ALA A 606 -34.21 -1.30 21.13
CA ALA A 606 -35.16 -0.49 20.39
C ALA A 606 -35.01 -0.72 18.87
N MET A 607 -36.08 -0.62 18.14
CA MET A 607 -36.14 -0.88 16.72
C MET A 607 -36.56 0.38 15.93
N LEU A 608 -36.42 0.30 14.61
CA LEU A 608 -37.05 1.23 13.70
C LEU A 608 -37.79 0.48 12.59
N LEU A 609 -38.87 1.09 12.09
CA LEU A 609 -39.49 0.74 10.82
C LEU A 609 -39.18 1.85 9.84
N MET A 610 -38.65 1.49 8.64
CA MET A 610 -38.40 2.41 7.56
C MET A 610 -39.03 1.92 6.25
N GLU A 611 -39.32 2.84 5.34
CA GLU A 611 -39.83 2.44 4.01
C GLU A 611 -38.78 1.63 3.26
N TYR A 612 -39.23 0.61 2.52
CA TYR A 612 -38.33 -0.20 1.70
C TYR A 612 -37.84 0.62 0.50
N VAL A 613 -36.55 0.58 0.27
CA VAL A 613 -35.89 1.23 -0.86
C VAL A 613 -35.36 0.17 -1.82
N SER A 614 -35.83 0.19 -3.06
CA SER A 614 -35.31 -0.65 -4.13
C SER A 614 -34.11 0.01 -4.83
N GLY A 615 -33.11 -0.77 -5.22
CA GLY A 615 -31.91 -0.27 -5.90
C GLY A 615 -30.68 -1.10 -5.57
N THR A 616 -29.56 -0.81 -6.21
CA THR A 616 -28.28 -1.42 -5.90
C THR A 616 -27.70 -0.80 -4.63
N GLU A 617 -27.03 -1.61 -3.82
CA GLU A 617 -26.46 -1.19 -2.55
C GLU A 617 -24.96 -0.96 -2.68
N HIS A 618 -24.48 0.08 -2.04
CA HIS A 618 -23.09 0.55 -2.13
C HIS A 618 -22.62 1.09 -0.79
N ASP A 619 -21.36 0.81 -0.47
CA ASP A 619 -20.64 1.46 0.61
C ASP A 619 -19.77 2.59 0.07
N VAL A 620 -19.75 3.70 0.79
CA VAL A 620 -18.84 4.82 0.54
C VAL A 620 -18.03 5.07 1.80
N ASP A 621 -16.75 4.64 1.77
CA ASP A 621 -15.79 5.01 2.82
C ASP A 621 -15.23 6.40 2.52
N ILE A 622 -15.49 7.37 3.40
CA ILE A 622 -15.16 8.77 3.19
C ILE A 622 -14.26 9.31 4.29
N VAL A 623 -13.21 10.02 3.90
CA VAL A 623 -12.28 10.69 4.82
C VAL A 623 -12.60 12.18 4.87
N ILE A 624 -12.94 12.69 6.06
CA ILE A 624 -13.26 14.11 6.29
C ILE A 624 -12.30 14.69 7.33
N TYR A 625 -11.74 15.86 7.03
CA TYR A 625 -10.90 16.64 7.93
C TYR A 625 -11.32 18.10 7.90
N ASP A 626 -11.67 18.64 9.07
CA ASP A 626 -12.22 20.01 9.25
C ASP A 626 -13.37 20.33 8.26
N GLY A 627 -14.30 19.38 8.12
CA GLY A 627 -15.44 19.49 7.22
C GLY A 627 -15.13 19.36 5.73
N ARG A 628 -13.87 19.12 5.34
CA ARG A 628 -13.46 18.96 3.95
C ARG A 628 -13.26 17.47 3.64
N MET A 629 -13.88 16.99 2.58
CA MET A 629 -13.63 15.65 2.07
C MET A 629 -12.24 15.58 1.45
N LEU A 630 -11.43 14.63 1.92
CA LEU A 630 -10.08 14.39 1.40
C LEU A 630 -10.03 13.23 0.42
N ALA A 631 -10.85 12.19 0.63
CA ALA A 631 -10.98 11.05 -0.27
C ALA A 631 -12.32 10.34 -0.04
N ALA A 632 -12.77 9.59 -1.03
CA ALA A 632 -13.89 8.66 -0.92
C ALA A 632 -13.63 7.42 -1.79
N PHE A 633 -14.07 6.25 -1.32
CA PHE A 633 -13.90 4.96 -1.99
C PHE A 633 -15.26 4.26 -2.02
N VAL A 634 -15.67 3.82 -3.21
CA VAL A 634 -16.98 3.21 -3.41
C VAL A 634 -16.81 1.73 -3.71
N SER A 635 -17.54 0.88 -2.96
CA SER A 635 -17.72 -0.54 -3.26
C SER A 635 -19.16 -0.84 -3.64
N ASP A 636 -19.34 -1.88 -4.41
CA ASP A 636 -20.66 -2.42 -4.76
C ASP A 636 -20.95 -3.64 -3.90
N ASN A 637 -22.13 -3.69 -3.30
CA ASN A 637 -22.63 -4.88 -2.63
C ASN A 637 -23.45 -5.70 -3.64
N GLY A 638 -23.33 -7.02 -3.57
CA GLY A 638 -24.14 -7.94 -4.33
C GLY A 638 -25.62 -7.88 -3.90
N PRO A 639 -26.49 -8.63 -4.57
CA PRO A 639 -27.88 -8.70 -4.18
C PRO A 639 -27.97 -9.29 -2.78
N THR A 640 -28.63 -8.58 -1.87
CA THR A 640 -28.89 -9.09 -0.51
C THR A 640 -29.94 -10.20 -0.52
N ARG A 641 -29.81 -11.17 0.38
CA ARG A 641 -30.78 -12.28 0.53
C ARG A 641 -31.96 -11.82 1.36
N VAL A 642 -33.11 -11.71 0.71
CA VAL A 642 -34.38 -11.38 1.37
C VAL A 642 -34.92 -12.64 2.13
N PRO A 643 -35.58 -12.50 3.27
CA PRO A 643 -36.06 -11.27 3.90
C PRO A 643 -35.08 -10.59 4.87
N HIS A 644 -33.88 -11.12 5.11
CA HIS A 644 -32.98 -10.68 6.18
C HIS A 644 -31.86 -9.71 5.68
N PHE A 645 -31.78 -9.48 4.37
CA PHE A 645 -30.80 -8.59 3.74
C PHE A 645 -29.32 -8.99 4.00
N THR A 646 -29.07 -10.29 4.15
CA THR A 646 -27.71 -10.81 4.29
C THR A 646 -26.90 -10.54 3.03
N GLU A 647 -25.71 -10.00 3.19
CA GLU A 647 -24.77 -9.75 2.08
C GLU A 647 -24.33 -11.05 1.41
N THR A 648 -24.13 -11.00 0.08
CA THR A 648 -23.75 -12.18 -0.70
C THR A 648 -22.37 -12.04 -1.34
N ALA A 649 -22.07 -10.89 -1.89
CA ALA A 649 -20.83 -10.62 -2.61
C ALA A 649 -20.52 -9.12 -2.58
N ALA A 650 -19.28 -8.78 -2.92
CA ALA A 650 -18.84 -7.39 -3.09
C ALA A 650 -17.87 -7.25 -4.24
N SER A 651 -17.77 -6.04 -4.80
CA SER A 651 -16.80 -5.65 -5.83
C SER A 651 -16.24 -4.26 -5.55
N MET A 652 -14.93 -4.10 -5.72
CA MET A 652 -14.26 -2.80 -5.69
C MET A 652 -13.10 -2.79 -6.73
N PRO A 653 -12.89 -1.70 -7.48
CA PRO A 653 -13.68 -0.46 -7.55
C PRO A 653 -15.13 -0.70 -7.96
N THR A 654 -16.00 0.29 -7.77
CA THR A 654 -17.40 0.20 -8.19
C THR A 654 -17.55 -0.06 -9.69
N CYS A 655 -18.61 -0.77 -10.08
CA CYS A 655 -18.95 -0.99 -11.49
C CYS A 655 -19.76 0.17 -12.09
N LEU A 656 -20.10 1.16 -11.28
CA LEU A 656 -20.88 2.31 -11.72
C LEU A 656 -20.11 3.20 -12.71
N ALA A 657 -20.83 3.84 -13.60
CA ALA A 657 -20.29 4.91 -14.41
C ALA A 657 -19.84 6.11 -13.52
N PRO A 658 -18.79 6.86 -13.91
CA PRO A 658 -18.21 7.92 -13.08
C PRO A 658 -19.21 8.98 -12.59
N ASP A 659 -20.22 9.30 -13.37
CA ASP A 659 -21.28 10.24 -12.99
C ASP A 659 -22.17 9.69 -11.86
N ARG A 660 -22.43 8.39 -11.86
CA ARG A 660 -23.21 7.70 -10.82
C ARG A 660 -22.40 7.53 -9.55
N GLU A 661 -21.14 7.14 -9.66
CA GLU A 661 -20.19 7.12 -8.54
C GLU A 661 -20.11 8.50 -7.88
N ALA A 662 -19.91 9.57 -8.66
CA ALA A 662 -19.88 10.94 -8.15
C ALA A 662 -21.19 11.36 -7.46
N GLN A 663 -22.34 10.84 -7.87
CA GLN A 663 -23.62 11.08 -7.19
C GLN A 663 -23.65 10.43 -5.80
N LEU A 664 -23.17 9.17 -5.68
CA LEU A 664 -23.08 8.47 -4.39
C LEU A 664 -22.11 9.16 -3.44
N VAL A 665 -20.89 9.49 -3.91
CA VAL A 665 -19.89 10.20 -3.12
C VAL A 665 -20.42 11.55 -2.60
N ARG A 666 -21.10 12.30 -3.47
CA ARG A 666 -21.74 13.58 -3.08
C ARG A 666 -22.82 13.37 -2.04
N ALA A 667 -23.67 12.33 -2.20
CA ALA A 667 -24.71 12.02 -1.24
C ALA A 667 -24.14 11.64 0.13
N ALA A 668 -23.12 10.76 0.16
CA ALA A 668 -22.43 10.37 1.39
C ALA A 668 -21.84 11.59 2.10
N TYR A 669 -21.11 12.44 1.40
CA TYR A 669 -20.50 13.64 1.94
C TYR A 669 -21.53 14.62 2.51
N GLN A 670 -22.61 14.88 1.76
CA GLN A 670 -23.68 15.78 2.22
C GLN A 670 -24.42 15.22 3.44
N CYS A 671 -24.68 13.90 3.50
CA CYS A 671 -25.28 13.26 4.66
C CYS A 671 -24.39 13.38 5.90
N CYS A 672 -23.08 13.14 5.77
CA CYS A 672 -22.11 13.30 6.87
C CYS A 672 -22.11 14.74 7.40
N LEU A 673 -21.94 15.72 6.51
CA LEU A 673 -21.96 17.14 6.92
C LEU A 673 -23.33 17.57 7.47
N GLY A 674 -24.42 17.07 6.89
CA GLY A 674 -25.77 17.29 7.36
C GLY A 674 -25.99 16.84 8.80
N CYS A 675 -25.35 15.74 9.21
CA CYS A 675 -25.34 15.26 10.58
C CYS A 675 -24.32 15.97 11.49
N GLY A 676 -23.43 16.81 10.93
CA GLY A 676 -22.39 17.53 11.66
C GLY A 676 -21.07 16.76 11.81
N LEU A 677 -20.86 15.69 11.04
CA LEU A 677 -19.62 14.91 11.03
C LEU A 677 -18.54 15.66 10.26
N THR A 678 -17.52 16.16 10.95
CA THR A 678 -16.50 17.05 10.38
C THR A 678 -15.08 16.52 10.44
N ASN A 679 -14.83 15.50 11.27
CA ASN A 679 -13.50 14.90 11.44
C ASN A 679 -13.62 13.40 11.67
N GLY A 680 -13.09 12.60 10.77
CA GLY A 680 -13.07 11.14 10.87
C GLY A 680 -13.03 10.44 9.52
N VAL A 681 -13.06 9.13 9.58
CA VAL A 681 -13.33 8.24 8.46
C VAL A 681 -14.68 7.60 8.72
N PHE A 682 -15.59 7.69 7.77
CA PHE A 682 -16.98 7.26 7.92
C PHE A 682 -17.34 6.30 6.80
N ASN A 683 -18.05 5.22 7.14
CA ASN A 683 -18.65 4.34 6.17
C ASN A 683 -20.14 4.71 6.02
N VAL A 684 -20.56 4.98 4.80
CA VAL A 684 -21.93 5.42 4.47
C VAL A 684 -22.56 4.42 3.51
N GLU A 685 -23.61 3.76 3.97
CA GLU A 685 -24.36 2.79 3.18
C GLU A 685 -25.50 3.49 2.42
N LEU A 686 -25.53 3.31 1.10
CA LEU A 686 -26.52 3.94 0.22
C LEU A 686 -27.09 2.93 -0.75
N LYS A 687 -28.35 3.17 -1.16
CA LYS A 687 -28.92 2.52 -2.34
C LYS A 687 -29.03 3.50 -3.50
N LEU A 688 -28.56 3.08 -4.67
CA LEU A 688 -28.73 3.83 -5.90
C LEU A 688 -30.05 3.41 -6.55
N THR A 689 -31.05 4.28 -6.45
CA THR A 689 -32.38 4.08 -6.99
C THR A 689 -32.57 4.73 -8.37
N ALA A 690 -33.69 4.49 -9.02
CA ALA A 690 -34.06 5.21 -10.25
C ALA A 690 -34.19 6.74 -10.04
N SER A 691 -34.51 7.17 -8.81
CA SER A 691 -34.63 8.61 -8.44
C SER A 691 -33.34 9.20 -7.85
N GLY A 692 -32.24 8.45 -7.84
CA GLY A 692 -30.94 8.83 -7.26
C GLY A 692 -30.62 8.12 -5.95
N PRO A 693 -29.52 8.54 -5.28
CA PRO A 693 -29.06 7.92 -4.04
C PRO A 693 -30.08 8.04 -2.89
N LYS A 694 -30.18 6.98 -2.07
CA LYS A 694 -30.92 6.96 -0.81
C LYS A 694 -30.05 6.42 0.30
N LEU A 695 -30.01 7.11 1.43
CA LEU A 695 -29.24 6.72 2.60
C LEU A 695 -29.88 5.50 3.27
N ILE A 696 -29.06 4.52 3.62
CA ILE A 696 -29.46 3.39 4.47
C ILE A 696 -29.01 3.69 5.90
N GLU A 697 -27.71 3.95 6.10
CA GLU A 697 -27.18 4.34 7.41
C GLU A 697 -25.80 5.01 7.29
N ILE A 698 -25.35 5.64 8.36
CA ILE A 698 -24.00 6.15 8.54
C ILE A 698 -23.38 5.39 9.70
N ASN A 699 -22.29 4.69 9.42
CA ASN A 699 -21.41 4.12 10.42
C ASN A 699 -20.34 5.16 10.74
N PRO A 700 -20.34 5.81 11.93
CA PRO A 700 -19.43 6.94 12.20
C PRO A 700 -17.98 6.47 12.50
N ARG A 701 -17.55 5.44 11.82
CA ARG A 701 -16.21 4.85 11.80
C ARG A 701 -15.89 4.36 10.38
N MET A 702 -14.63 3.97 10.14
CA MET A 702 -14.26 3.35 8.85
C MET A 702 -15.03 2.05 8.61
N GLY A 703 -15.16 1.68 7.35
CA GLY A 703 -15.74 0.42 6.92
C GLY A 703 -15.09 -0.78 7.61
N GLY A 704 -15.90 -1.75 7.92
CA GLY A 704 -15.48 -2.96 8.62
C GLY A 704 -14.99 -4.04 7.67
N PHE A 705 -14.63 -5.17 8.25
CA PHE A 705 -14.37 -6.43 7.60
C PHE A 705 -13.22 -6.34 6.58
N TYR A 706 -13.50 -6.46 5.29
CA TYR A 706 -12.51 -6.46 4.21
C TYR A 706 -12.22 -5.06 3.63
N LEU A 707 -13.05 -4.05 3.87
CA LEU A 707 -13.02 -2.77 3.13
C LEU A 707 -11.67 -2.05 3.26
N ARG A 708 -11.10 -1.99 4.47
CA ARG A 708 -9.78 -1.37 4.67
C ARG A 708 -8.69 -2.02 3.82
N ASP A 709 -8.64 -3.35 3.81
CA ASP A 709 -7.60 -4.10 3.10
C ASP A 709 -7.77 -3.96 1.59
N TRP A 710 -9.01 -3.96 1.11
CA TRP A 710 -9.32 -3.75 -0.29
C TRP A 710 -8.97 -2.34 -0.75
N ILE A 711 -9.32 -1.30 0.01
CA ILE A 711 -8.94 0.09 -0.30
C ILE A 711 -7.41 0.21 -0.37
N GLN A 712 -6.71 -0.43 0.57
CA GLN A 712 -5.25 -0.42 0.57
C GLN A 712 -4.64 -1.15 -0.64
N GLU A 713 -5.14 -2.34 -1.00
CA GLU A 713 -4.63 -3.11 -2.14
C GLU A 713 -4.95 -2.42 -3.47
N ILE A 714 -6.17 -1.91 -3.64
CA ILE A 714 -6.65 -1.32 -4.89
C ILE A 714 -6.06 0.08 -5.11
N TYR A 715 -6.13 0.93 -4.10
CA TYR A 715 -5.78 2.35 -4.24
C TYR A 715 -4.46 2.72 -3.55
N GLY A 716 -3.92 1.81 -2.75
CA GLY A 716 -2.73 2.04 -1.95
C GLY A 716 -2.93 3.06 -0.82
N VAL A 717 -4.14 3.24 -0.35
CA VAL A 717 -4.50 4.16 0.74
C VAL A 717 -4.86 3.36 1.98
N ASP A 718 -4.18 3.61 3.09
CA ASP A 718 -4.56 3.06 4.39
C ASP A 718 -5.51 4.01 5.13
N ILE A 719 -6.81 3.71 5.10
CA ILE A 719 -7.84 4.52 5.77
C ILE A 719 -7.74 4.41 7.31
N MET A 720 -7.13 3.33 7.85
CA MET A 720 -6.85 3.22 9.28
C MET A 720 -5.81 4.27 9.70
N LEU A 721 -4.69 4.37 8.97
CA LEU A 721 -3.69 5.41 9.22
C LEU A 721 -4.31 6.81 9.07
N ALA A 722 -5.13 7.02 8.04
CA ALA A 722 -5.85 8.28 7.83
C ALA A 722 -6.75 8.62 9.04
N SER A 723 -7.47 7.65 9.62
CA SER A 723 -8.31 7.86 10.79
C SER A 723 -7.50 8.28 12.03
N VAL A 724 -6.36 7.63 12.26
CA VAL A 724 -5.43 8.00 13.36
C VAL A 724 -4.83 9.39 13.13
N MET A 725 -4.44 9.72 11.90
CA MET A 725 -3.94 11.05 11.55
C MET A 725 -4.98 12.13 11.84
N VAL A 726 -6.24 11.92 11.43
CA VAL A 726 -7.35 12.83 11.72
C VAL A 726 -7.52 13.01 13.22
N ALA A 727 -7.55 11.93 14.00
CA ALA A 727 -7.69 11.97 15.46
C ALA A 727 -6.52 12.70 16.13
N CYS A 728 -5.30 12.61 15.60
CA CYS A 728 -4.10 13.31 16.08
C CYS A 728 -3.97 14.76 15.53
N GLY A 729 -4.94 15.27 14.78
CA GLY A 729 -4.89 16.61 14.20
C GLY A 729 -3.88 16.77 13.06
N VAL A 730 -3.45 15.67 12.44
CA VAL A 730 -2.57 15.66 11.28
C VAL A 730 -3.39 15.43 10.02
N PRO A 731 -3.46 16.38 9.08
CA PRO A 731 -4.25 16.20 7.86
C PRO A 731 -3.63 15.09 7.00
N PRO A 732 -4.39 14.02 6.68
CA PRO A 732 -3.91 13.00 5.76
C PRO A 732 -3.67 13.57 4.35
N LEU A 733 -2.52 13.24 3.76
CA LEU A 733 -2.24 13.55 2.35
C LEU A 733 -2.68 12.34 1.52
N LEU A 734 -3.83 12.45 0.92
CA LEU A 734 -4.44 11.40 0.11
C LEU A 734 -4.46 11.82 -1.36
N PRO A 735 -4.33 10.89 -2.32
CA PRO A 735 -4.43 11.23 -3.75
C PRO A 735 -5.84 11.74 -4.04
N ALA A 736 -5.93 12.89 -4.72
CA ALA A 736 -7.21 13.50 -5.07
C ALA A 736 -8.07 12.58 -5.98
N HIS A 737 -7.40 11.82 -6.84
CA HIS A 737 -7.97 10.76 -7.67
C HIS A 737 -7.04 9.55 -7.59
N ALA A 738 -7.44 8.53 -6.86
CA ALA A 738 -6.67 7.30 -6.77
C ALA A 738 -7.11 6.37 -7.90
N GLU A 739 -6.23 6.17 -8.89
CA GLU A 739 -6.46 5.17 -9.93
C GLU A 739 -6.36 3.76 -9.34
N PRO A 740 -7.32 2.89 -9.65
CA PRO A 740 -7.30 1.52 -9.16
C PRO A 740 -6.16 0.71 -9.82
N ARG A 741 -5.38 0.01 -9.01
CA ARG A 741 -4.27 -0.84 -9.45
C ARG A 741 -4.73 -2.25 -9.83
N THR A 742 -5.83 -2.67 -9.25
CA THR A 742 -6.41 -4.01 -9.39
C THR A 742 -7.91 -3.95 -9.12
N HIS A 743 -8.61 -5.03 -9.39
CA HIS A 743 -10.02 -5.21 -9.05
C HIS A 743 -10.14 -6.39 -8.09
N LEU A 744 -10.88 -6.20 -7.03
CA LEU A 744 -11.23 -7.24 -6.07
C LEU A 744 -12.72 -7.56 -6.18
N VAL A 745 -13.01 -8.85 -6.25
CA VAL A 745 -14.38 -9.38 -6.16
C VAL A 745 -14.39 -10.48 -5.13
N GLY A 746 -15.32 -10.42 -4.20
CA GLY A 746 -15.42 -11.35 -3.09
C GLY A 746 -16.83 -11.90 -2.90
N VAL A 747 -16.90 -13.06 -2.26
CA VAL A 747 -18.13 -13.76 -1.91
C VAL A 747 -18.16 -13.98 -0.41
N MET A 748 -19.31 -13.73 0.20
CA MET A 748 -19.52 -13.94 1.62
C MET A 748 -19.80 -15.42 1.91
N CYS A 749 -19.09 -16.01 2.84
CA CYS A 749 -19.40 -17.33 3.39
C CYS A 749 -20.24 -17.16 4.63
N VAL A 750 -21.47 -17.63 4.57
CA VAL A 750 -22.43 -17.58 5.67
C VAL A 750 -22.51 -18.96 6.31
N VAL A 751 -22.38 -19.06 7.63
CA VAL A 751 -22.33 -20.35 8.35
C VAL A 751 -23.53 -21.22 8.04
N SER A 752 -24.75 -20.66 8.11
CA SER A 752 -25.99 -21.41 7.86
C SER A 752 -26.06 -22.05 6.47
N GLN A 753 -25.41 -21.47 5.47
CA GLN A 753 -25.41 -21.94 4.09
C GLN A 753 -24.21 -22.83 3.75
N HIS A 754 -23.07 -22.63 4.42
CA HIS A 754 -21.77 -23.22 4.06
C HIS A 754 -21.18 -24.13 5.14
N LEU A 755 -21.91 -24.46 6.21
CA LEU A 755 -21.41 -25.22 7.36
C LEU A 755 -20.67 -26.51 6.94
N LYS A 756 -21.20 -27.23 5.94
CA LYS A 756 -20.55 -28.46 5.43
C LYS A 756 -19.22 -28.16 4.77
N ALA A 757 -19.16 -27.14 3.92
CA ALA A 757 -17.93 -26.73 3.23
C ALA A 757 -16.90 -26.19 4.22
N LEU A 758 -17.32 -25.35 5.18
CA LEU A 758 -16.46 -24.77 6.21
C LEU A 758 -15.87 -25.82 7.17
N LYS A 759 -16.52 -26.98 7.32
CA LYS A 759 -16.00 -28.13 8.07
C LYS A 759 -15.17 -29.12 7.23
N SER A 760 -14.96 -28.84 5.94
CA SER A 760 -14.27 -29.77 5.02
C SER A 760 -13.42 -29.01 3.97
N THR A 761 -13.96 -28.79 2.77
CA THR A 761 -13.23 -28.24 1.62
C THR A 761 -12.85 -26.76 1.76
N ALA A 762 -13.60 -26.00 2.53
CA ALA A 762 -13.37 -24.59 2.85
C ALA A 762 -13.03 -24.37 4.33
N SER A 763 -12.33 -25.32 4.96
CA SER A 763 -11.87 -25.14 6.34
C SER A 763 -10.97 -23.91 6.47
N VAL A 764 -10.86 -23.35 7.68
CA VAL A 764 -10.01 -22.17 7.94
C VAL A 764 -8.58 -22.41 7.48
N GLU A 765 -8.02 -23.58 7.75
CA GLU A 765 -6.66 -23.95 7.34
C GLU A 765 -6.53 -23.99 5.82
N THR A 766 -7.53 -24.51 5.11
CA THR A 766 -7.54 -24.52 3.63
C THR A 766 -7.60 -23.09 3.08
N LEU A 767 -8.48 -22.27 3.63
CA LEU A 767 -8.63 -20.87 3.21
C LEU A 767 -7.37 -20.06 3.49
N GLN A 768 -6.75 -20.23 4.65
CA GLN A 768 -5.49 -19.58 5.02
C GLN A 768 -4.35 -20.00 4.09
N ALA A 769 -4.22 -21.29 3.80
CA ALA A 769 -3.21 -21.78 2.86
C ALA A 769 -3.38 -21.22 1.42
N LEU A 770 -4.63 -21.03 0.96
CA LEU A 770 -4.91 -20.38 -0.30
C LEU A 770 -4.59 -18.87 -0.28
N HIS A 771 -4.82 -18.22 0.85
CA HIS A 771 -4.48 -16.83 1.07
C HIS A 771 -2.96 -16.60 1.07
N GLU A 772 -2.20 -17.40 1.81
CA GLU A 772 -0.74 -17.36 1.87
C GLU A 772 -0.09 -17.60 0.49
N ARG A 773 -0.71 -18.43 -0.33
CA ARG A 773 -0.29 -18.65 -1.72
C ARG A 773 -0.72 -17.52 -2.68
N GLY A 774 -1.42 -16.51 -2.22
CA GLY A 774 -1.90 -15.38 -3.02
C GLY A 774 -3.04 -15.71 -3.99
N ILE A 775 -3.63 -16.91 -3.88
CA ILE A 775 -4.73 -17.36 -4.76
C ILE A 775 -6.01 -16.60 -4.44
N ILE A 776 -6.27 -16.40 -3.15
CA ILE A 776 -7.41 -15.63 -2.65
C ILE A 776 -6.95 -14.50 -1.73
N ARG A 777 -7.89 -13.58 -1.42
CA ARG A 777 -7.84 -12.68 -0.27
C ARG A 777 -8.89 -13.15 0.72
N LEU A 778 -8.44 -13.47 1.93
CA LEU A 778 -9.30 -13.97 3.00
C LEU A 778 -9.44 -12.93 4.10
N ASN A 779 -10.65 -12.57 4.43
CA ASN A 779 -10.97 -11.79 5.62
C ASN A 779 -11.90 -12.62 6.50
N LEU A 780 -11.45 -12.95 7.71
CA LEU A 780 -12.23 -13.69 8.71
C LEU A 780 -12.96 -12.70 9.61
N LEU A 781 -14.21 -13.00 9.93
CA LEU A 781 -14.96 -12.27 10.94
C LEU A 781 -14.67 -12.87 12.33
N GLU A 782 -14.56 -14.19 12.41
CA GLU A 782 -14.25 -14.94 13.62
C GLU A 782 -13.19 -16.02 13.35
N GLU A 783 -12.39 -16.38 14.36
CA GLU A 783 -11.41 -17.48 14.24
C GLU A 783 -12.07 -18.84 14.44
N GLU A 784 -13.09 -18.90 15.29
CA GLU A 784 -13.82 -20.13 15.57
C GLU A 784 -15.15 -20.16 14.82
N LEU A 785 -15.49 -21.34 14.31
CA LEU A 785 -16.75 -21.55 13.61
C LEU A 785 -17.90 -21.64 14.63
N VAL A 786 -18.60 -20.52 14.82
CA VAL A 786 -19.76 -20.46 15.73
C VAL A 786 -21.04 -20.51 14.92
N ALA A 787 -21.87 -21.53 15.13
CA ALA A 787 -23.20 -21.59 14.54
C ALA A 787 -24.15 -20.70 15.33
N ARG A 788 -24.59 -19.57 14.72
CA ARG A 788 -25.56 -18.64 15.29
C ARG A 788 -26.94 -18.80 14.63
N GLU A 789 -27.98 -18.40 15.32
CA GLU A 789 -29.35 -18.43 14.79
C GLU A 789 -29.55 -17.46 13.61
N TYR A 790 -28.81 -16.34 13.61
CA TYR A 790 -28.88 -15.34 12.56
C TYR A 790 -27.85 -15.61 11.44
N GLU A 791 -28.20 -15.30 10.19
CA GLU A 791 -27.31 -15.44 9.03
C GLU A 791 -26.25 -14.33 9.05
N GLU A 792 -25.13 -14.57 9.71
CA GLU A 792 -23.98 -13.67 9.71
C GLU A 792 -22.88 -14.16 8.76
N PRO A 793 -22.16 -13.28 8.07
CA PRO A 793 -20.98 -13.66 7.32
C PRO A 793 -19.91 -14.23 8.28
N TYR A 794 -19.35 -15.38 7.91
CA TYR A 794 -18.20 -15.97 8.62
C TYR A 794 -16.88 -15.45 8.07
N CYS A 795 -16.76 -15.39 6.76
CA CYS A 795 -15.60 -14.86 6.08
C CYS A 795 -15.97 -14.31 4.69
N ASN A 796 -15.07 -13.46 4.17
CA ASN A 796 -15.07 -13.06 2.76
C ASN A 796 -13.94 -13.78 2.04
N VAL A 797 -14.25 -14.42 0.91
CA VAL A 797 -13.29 -15.06 0.01
C VAL A 797 -13.27 -14.25 -1.28
N ALA A 798 -12.17 -13.56 -1.54
CA ALA A 798 -12.04 -12.69 -2.71
C ALA A 798 -10.87 -13.07 -3.62
N CYS A 799 -10.95 -12.66 -4.89
CA CYS A 799 -9.85 -12.77 -5.84
C CYS A 799 -9.52 -11.40 -6.44
N ALA A 800 -8.21 -11.15 -6.58
CA ALA A 800 -7.69 -9.98 -7.25
C ALA A 800 -7.36 -10.29 -8.73
N SER A 801 -7.60 -9.30 -9.63
CA SER A 801 -7.21 -9.40 -11.04
C SER A 801 -7.11 -8.00 -11.66
N PRO A 802 -6.33 -7.84 -12.76
CA PRO A 802 -6.30 -6.57 -13.50
C PRO A 802 -7.66 -6.11 -14.04
N SER A 803 -8.60 -7.04 -14.23
CA SER A 803 -9.97 -6.71 -14.63
C SER A 803 -11.01 -7.35 -13.71
N ARG A 804 -12.12 -6.65 -13.50
CA ARG A 804 -13.27 -7.16 -12.74
C ARG A 804 -13.80 -8.49 -13.29
N ARG A 805 -13.91 -8.59 -14.63
CA ARG A 805 -14.37 -9.82 -15.28
C ARG A 805 -13.52 -11.03 -14.92
N GLU A 806 -12.21 -10.90 -14.92
CA GLU A 806 -11.30 -11.98 -14.53
C GLU A 806 -11.41 -12.28 -13.04
N ALA A 807 -11.52 -11.26 -12.18
CA ALA A 807 -11.72 -11.45 -10.75
C ALA A 807 -13.01 -12.24 -10.47
N CYS A 808 -14.13 -11.92 -11.16
CA CYS A 808 -15.38 -12.68 -11.08
C CYS A 808 -15.20 -14.15 -11.50
N LEU A 809 -14.49 -14.41 -12.59
CA LEU A 809 -14.26 -15.78 -13.06
C LEU A 809 -13.38 -16.58 -12.09
N LYS A 810 -12.33 -15.95 -11.55
CA LYS A 810 -11.44 -16.57 -10.57
C LYS A 810 -12.19 -16.93 -9.28
N VAL A 811 -12.93 -15.96 -8.69
CA VAL A 811 -13.66 -16.21 -7.44
C VAL A 811 -14.76 -17.25 -7.63
N LEU A 812 -15.47 -17.25 -8.77
CA LEU A 812 -16.46 -18.28 -9.09
C LEU A 812 -15.81 -19.68 -9.11
N GLY A 813 -14.69 -19.83 -9.83
CA GLY A 813 -13.96 -21.10 -9.89
C GLY A 813 -13.49 -21.59 -8.51
N VAL A 814 -12.98 -20.67 -7.68
CA VAL A 814 -12.61 -20.98 -6.29
C VAL A 814 -13.82 -21.42 -5.47
N CYS A 815 -14.93 -20.69 -5.54
CA CYS A 815 -16.16 -21.03 -4.82
C CYS A 815 -16.73 -22.38 -5.22
N GLN A 816 -16.65 -22.76 -6.51
CA GLN A 816 -17.06 -24.07 -7.02
C GLN A 816 -16.19 -25.19 -6.42
N VAL A 817 -14.87 -25.05 -6.44
CA VAL A 817 -13.93 -26.05 -5.88
C VAL A 817 -14.11 -26.21 -4.39
N LEU A 818 -14.33 -25.10 -3.66
CA LEU A 818 -14.52 -25.11 -2.21
C LEU A 818 -15.92 -25.56 -1.76
N GLY A 819 -16.89 -25.72 -2.68
CA GLY A 819 -18.28 -26.08 -2.35
C GLY A 819 -19.08 -24.93 -1.74
N ILE A 820 -18.68 -23.68 -1.99
CA ILE A 820 -19.38 -22.47 -1.60
C ILE A 820 -20.51 -22.17 -2.59
N ASP A 821 -20.25 -22.39 -3.88
CA ASP A 821 -21.29 -22.27 -4.95
C ASP A 821 -22.25 -23.46 -4.88
N SER A 822 -23.55 -23.19 -4.77
CA SER A 822 -24.58 -24.23 -4.69
C SER A 822 -25.92 -23.74 -5.25
N PRO A 823 -26.90 -24.61 -5.54
CA PRO A 823 -28.23 -24.19 -5.98
C PRO A 823 -28.96 -23.29 -4.96
N HIS A 824 -28.68 -23.41 -3.67
CA HIS A 824 -29.24 -22.57 -2.61
C HIS A 824 -28.44 -21.28 -2.37
N TYR A 825 -27.22 -21.23 -2.89
CA TYR A 825 -26.34 -20.07 -2.81
C TYR A 825 -25.62 -19.86 -4.14
N PRO A 826 -26.35 -19.41 -5.18
CA PRO A 826 -25.85 -19.37 -6.56
C PRO A 826 -24.88 -18.20 -6.76
N VAL A 827 -23.59 -18.43 -6.55
CA VAL A 827 -22.51 -17.43 -6.66
C VAL A 827 -22.51 -16.75 -8.04
N SER A 828 -22.71 -17.52 -9.12
CA SER A 828 -22.77 -16.97 -10.46
C SER A 828 -23.86 -15.90 -10.64
N HIS A 829 -25.00 -16.05 -9.95
CA HIS A 829 -26.08 -15.06 -9.94
C HIS A 829 -25.62 -13.79 -9.20
N PHE A 830 -25.01 -13.90 -8.04
CA PHE A 830 -24.54 -12.75 -7.28
C PHE A 830 -23.50 -11.94 -8.07
N LEU A 831 -22.52 -12.61 -8.65
CA LEU A 831 -21.47 -11.97 -9.45
C LEU A 831 -22.01 -11.35 -10.77
N SER A 832 -23.16 -11.78 -11.24
CA SER A 832 -23.78 -11.20 -12.45
C SER A 832 -24.19 -9.73 -12.29
N HIS A 833 -24.29 -9.24 -11.05
CA HIS A 833 -24.61 -7.85 -10.73
C HIS A 833 -23.40 -6.89 -10.87
N PHE A 834 -22.21 -7.42 -11.01
CA PHE A 834 -20.96 -6.64 -11.18
C PHE A 834 -20.49 -6.56 -12.65
N LYS A 835 -21.41 -6.57 -13.60
CA LYS A 835 -21.09 -6.50 -15.04
C LYS A 835 -21.05 -5.08 -15.55
#